data_fb68368f4f792158fb86bccf7579ac5a
#
_entry.id   fb68368f4f792158fb86bccf7579ac5a
#
_cell.length_a   1.000
_cell.length_b   1.000
_cell.length_c   1.000
_cell.angle_alpha   90.00
_cell.angle_beta   90.00
_cell.angle_gamma   90.00
#
_symmetry.space_group_name_H-M   'P 1'
#
loop_
_entity.id
_entity.type
_entity.pdbx_description
1 polymer ?
#
loop_
_entity_poly.entity_id
_entity_poly.type
_entity_poly.pdbx_seq_one_letter_code
_entity_poly.pdbx_strand_id
1 'polypeptide(L)'
;MFNKDKYVLAFLLSFAFIVPAVIAQDEDDSDVEDVVVTGSRIESSEFTGAQPVVVITQESIARTGDLGIAEVLRDLPINIAGSFYERSGSSAGSQAQVSLRGLGAGRTLVLIDGRRIPGSPKLDGASANINMLPTAAVERVEILADGASAVYGSDAIGGVVNVITKKGFNGMTISGSIGQPDLPGGEEEKFSIVGGVTGDDSSITWSYEHSQRDIIYLTDREYTAGRAPTDDNFSTGFSVSSYAWNYILNEDDPANGLVKGQWLPAAECGGDSRFLQDGKTYILGAAPTGGLDNNYLCSFDYTKIMAQDAGKKSDYFTVNYDKELGNGNSAYAQVVASRQETFGRYAPPAAFINPYPAGLANVRIPAQADGTPERVVTINVPTQLRKRFIEIGPRASKNTDWTGNVVVGFTGEVMNDYTWDISMQWHIADYLTNDCCYLQKPEYSEAAQAFKDTGTFKGQTSLFHPDVVAYYTSSPSVTSHSQFRSLEYTIGGPLKMVPDTDFVAGVQSAEYNYENIYDKQSEVGNVGGSSGNSSANSRDYTALFFESKTSLLDGAGELSVAVRSDDYSDFGKNTSWTVKGLYDVMDGLTLRASVGTGFRAPGLGDLAANTTFSADSHTDYVKCAAQGIARPDCPSEQVNTYISANPNLGPEESESTNIGAIYTMGNHSVAVDWFSTEIDGIITTITVQDIIDASVLGASFSAQLTSQGAFCERLNGQADANLQQCFRNPINGNQTSTTGIDLKYNGLYETEVGDFDVNFSTVI
;
A
#
# COMPACT_ATOMS: atom_id res chain seq x y z
N MET A 1 -22.24 -12.78 18.27
CA MET A 1 -21.05 -13.56 17.94
C MET A 1 -21.51 -14.75 17.11
N PHE A 2 -21.77 -14.54 15.82
CA PHE A 2 -22.21 -15.60 14.90
C PHE A 2 -20.99 -16.22 14.24
N ASN A 3 -20.91 -17.54 14.29
CA ASN A 3 -19.81 -18.33 13.77
C ASN A 3 -19.89 -18.34 12.22
N LYS A 4 -19.36 -17.29 11.57
CA LYS A 4 -19.40 -17.09 10.10
C LYS A 4 -18.62 -18.16 9.32
N ASP A 5 -17.64 -18.81 9.96
CA ASP A 5 -16.75 -19.77 9.31
C ASP A 5 -17.46 -21.05 8.80
N LYS A 6 -18.62 -21.39 9.35
CA LYS A 6 -19.37 -22.59 8.94
C LYS A 6 -20.20 -22.39 7.68
N TYR A 7 -20.58 -21.18 7.35
CA TYR A 7 -21.47 -20.92 6.19
C TYR A 7 -20.70 -20.71 4.89
N VAL A 8 -19.49 -20.15 4.96
CA VAL A 8 -18.61 -20.02 3.78
C VAL A 8 -18.11 -21.39 3.34
N LEU A 9 -17.72 -22.25 4.27
CA LEU A 9 -17.30 -23.63 3.95
C LEU A 9 -18.46 -24.50 3.42
N ALA A 10 -19.69 -24.29 3.92
CA ALA A 10 -20.88 -25.00 3.45
C ALA A 10 -21.32 -24.54 2.04
N PHE A 11 -21.12 -23.28 1.68
CA PHE A 11 -21.40 -22.77 0.33
C PHE A 11 -20.37 -23.28 -0.69
N LEU A 12 -19.10 -23.40 -0.29
CA LEU A 12 -18.02 -23.96 -1.12
C LEU A 12 -18.14 -25.49 -1.34
N LEU A 13 -18.67 -26.22 -0.36
CA LEU A 13 -18.83 -27.68 -0.44
C LEU A 13 -20.08 -28.15 -1.22
N SER A 14 -21.06 -27.29 -1.44
CA SER A 14 -22.28 -27.66 -2.16
C SER A 14 -22.14 -27.73 -3.69
N PHE A 15 -21.02 -27.26 -4.26
CA PHE A 15 -20.75 -27.31 -5.70
C PHE A 15 -19.79 -28.44 -6.14
N ALA A 16 -19.30 -29.29 -5.23
CA ALA A 16 -18.20 -30.23 -5.48
C ALA A 16 -18.58 -31.60 -6.03
N PHE A 17 -19.79 -31.85 -6.53
CA PHE A 17 -20.13 -33.16 -7.08
C PHE A 17 -20.90 -33.04 -8.39
N ILE A 18 -20.23 -33.35 -9.47
CA ILE A 18 -20.55 -34.12 -10.69
C ILE A 18 -19.60 -33.66 -11.81
N VAL A 19 -18.49 -34.37 -11.98
CA VAL A 19 -17.68 -34.24 -13.21
C VAL A 19 -17.41 -35.66 -13.75
N PRO A 20 -17.84 -36.00 -14.95
CA PRO A 20 -17.36 -37.19 -15.62
C PRO A 20 -15.95 -36.93 -16.19
N ALA A 21 -15.05 -37.86 -15.99
CA ALA A 21 -13.69 -37.80 -16.54
C ALA A 21 -13.70 -37.96 -18.06
N VAL A 22 -13.26 -36.94 -18.76
CA VAL A 22 -12.97 -36.94 -20.18
C VAL A 22 -11.45 -36.76 -20.35
N ILE A 23 -10.84 -37.66 -21.13
CA ILE A 23 -9.42 -37.64 -21.45
C ILE A 23 -9.25 -36.70 -22.65
N ALA A 24 -8.44 -35.64 -22.50
CA ALA A 24 -8.16 -34.67 -23.56
C ALA A 24 -7.22 -35.20 -24.61
N GLN A 25 -7.47 -34.83 -25.86
CA GLN A 25 -6.53 -34.88 -26.98
C GLN A 25 -6.05 -33.46 -27.27
N ASP A 26 -4.73 -33.29 -27.37
CA ASP A 26 -4.11 -32.04 -27.80
C ASP A 26 -4.42 -31.80 -29.28
N GLU A 27 -5.01 -30.66 -29.60
CA GLU A 27 -4.95 -30.05 -30.94
C GLU A 27 -4.22 -28.71 -30.81
N ASP A 28 -3.08 -28.67 -31.49
CA ASP A 28 -2.22 -27.50 -31.65
C ASP A 28 -2.85 -26.64 -32.78
N ASP A 29 -3.48 -25.55 -32.44
CA ASP A 29 -3.99 -24.58 -33.41
C ASP A 29 -3.50 -23.18 -33.00
N SER A 30 -2.43 -22.73 -33.64
CA SER A 30 -1.85 -21.41 -33.52
C SER A 30 -2.57 -20.40 -34.42
N ASP A 31 -3.83 -20.14 -34.16
CA ASP A 31 -4.49 -18.93 -34.62
C ASP A 31 -4.28 -17.85 -33.56
N VAL A 32 -3.59 -16.77 -33.95
CA VAL A 32 -3.46 -15.54 -33.14
C VAL A 32 -4.84 -14.93 -33.09
N GLU A 33 -5.62 -15.29 -32.07
CA GLU A 33 -6.89 -14.61 -31.79
C GLU A 33 -6.64 -13.12 -31.55
N ASP A 34 -7.47 -12.29 -32.17
CA ASP A 34 -7.51 -10.85 -31.91
C ASP A 34 -7.83 -10.61 -30.42
N VAL A 35 -6.81 -10.27 -29.66
CA VAL A 35 -6.91 -10.05 -28.20
C VAL A 35 -7.49 -8.67 -27.95
N VAL A 36 -8.66 -8.62 -27.32
CA VAL A 36 -9.25 -7.35 -26.85
C VAL A 36 -8.37 -6.75 -25.79
N VAL A 37 -7.79 -5.60 -26.05
CA VAL A 37 -6.77 -4.98 -25.22
C VAL A 37 -7.35 -3.83 -24.37
N THR A 38 -6.93 -3.76 -23.10
CA THR A 38 -7.28 -2.69 -22.15
C THR A 38 -6.96 -1.28 -22.69
N GLY A 39 -7.85 -0.33 -22.48
CA GLY A 39 -7.67 1.09 -22.87
C GLY A 39 -8.76 1.59 -23.83
N SER A 40 -9.62 0.70 -24.30
CA SER A 40 -10.82 0.99 -25.06
C SER A 40 -11.92 0.02 -24.64
N ARG A 41 -13.17 0.42 -24.80
CA ARG A 41 -14.33 -0.48 -24.73
C ARG A 41 -14.73 -1.00 -26.13
N ILE A 42 -14.06 -0.50 -27.16
CA ILE A 42 -14.14 -0.95 -28.54
C ILE A 42 -12.93 -1.82 -28.82
N GLU A 43 -13.11 -2.99 -29.38
CA GLU A 43 -12.06 -3.96 -29.65
C GLU A 43 -10.90 -3.39 -30.46
N SER A 44 -9.66 -3.67 -30.05
CA SER A 44 -8.45 -3.32 -30.80
C SER A 44 -7.32 -4.31 -30.48
N SER A 45 -6.42 -4.54 -31.43
CA SER A 45 -5.31 -5.48 -31.26
C SER A 45 -4.15 -4.88 -30.44
N GLU A 46 -3.37 -5.74 -29.79
CA GLU A 46 -2.28 -5.39 -28.87
C GLU A 46 -1.23 -4.41 -29.46
N PHE A 47 -0.82 -4.63 -30.70
CA PHE A 47 0.24 -3.85 -31.35
C PHE A 47 -0.26 -2.66 -32.16
N THR A 48 -1.50 -2.68 -32.56
CA THR A 48 -2.10 -1.64 -33.42
C THR A 48 -2.86 -0.58 -32.64
N GLY A 49 -2.96 -0.70 -31.29
CA GLY A 49 -3.64 0.28 -30.46
C GLY A 49 -2.92 1.62 -30.38
N ALA A 50 -3.70 2.70 -30.34
CA ALA A 50 -3.19 4.08 -30.21
C ALA A 50 -2.52 4.40 -28.88
N GLN A 51 -2.52 3.48 -27.92
CA GLN A 51 -1.86 3.59 -26.62
C GLN A 51 -0.92 2.41 -26.37
N PRO A 52 0.20 2.64 -25.61
CA PRO A 52 1.13 1.56 -25.27
C PRO A 52 0.52 0.61 -24.24
N VAL A 53 0.32 -0.64 -24.59
CA VAL A 53 -0.08 -1.71 -23.68
C VAL A 53 1.07 -2.70 -23.50
N VAL A 54 1.25 -3.21 -22.30
CA VAL A 54 2.15 -4.33 -21.99
C VAL A 54 1.28 -5.52 -21.63
N VAL A 55 1.47 -6.64 -22.31
CA VAL A 55 0.79 -7.89 -21.99
C VAL A 55 1.78 -8.86 -21.38
N ILE A 56 1.43 -9.43 -20.23
CA ILE A 56 2.18 -10.45 -19.52
C ILE A 56 1.33 -11.73 -19.58
N THR A 57 1.78 -12.69 -20.34
CA THR A 57 1.06 -13.97 -20.49
C THR A 57 1.22 -14.86 -19.26
N GLN A 58 0.31 -15.80 -19.07
CA GLN A 58 0.41 -16.79 -18.01
C GLN A 58 1.73 -17.55 -18.03
N GLU A 59 2.23 -17.86 -19.22
CA GLU A 59 3.50 -18.57 -19.38
C GLU A 59 4.68 -17.74 -18.83
N SER A 60 4.68 -16.43 -19.11
CA SER A 60 5.67 -15.50 -18.54
C SER A 60 5.58 -15.46 -17.01
N ILE A 61 4.36 -15.38 -16.45
CA ILE A 61 4.13 -15.43 -14.99
C ILE A 61 4.65 -16.75 -14.39
N ALA A 62 4.40 -17.87 -15.05
CA ALA A 62 4.85 -19.17 -14.56
C ALA A 62 6.38 -19.33 -14.58
N ARG A 63 7.07 -18.65 -15.51
CA ARG A 63 8.54 -18.69 -15.63
C ARG A 63 9.24 -17.87 -14.54
N THR A 64 8.64 -16.82 -14.01
CA THR A 64 9.27 -16.02 -12.93
C THR A 64 9.37 -16.81 -11.62
N GLY A 65 8.45 -17.75 -11.37
CA GLY A 65 8.36 -18.50 -10.14
C GLY A 65 7.69 -17.70 -9.00
N ASP A 66 7.18 -16.51 -9.27
CA ASP A 66 6.53 -15.66 -8.28
C ASP A 66 5.24 -16.29 -7.73
N LEU A 67 4.99 -16.06 -6.45
CA LEU A 67 3.80 -16.59 -5.78
C LEU A 67 2.53 -15.81 -6.11
N GLY A 68 2.63 -14.54 -6.48
CA GLY A 68 1.50 -13.66 -6.70
C GLY A 68 1.71 -12.63 -7.80
N ILE A 69 0.61 -12.08 -8.31
CA ILE A 69 0.60 -11.01 -9.32
C ILE A 69 1.34 -9.75 -8.83
N ALA A 70 1.31 -9.47 -7.53
CA ALA A 70 2.01 -8.33 -6.94
C ALA A 70 3.53 -8.37 -7.17
N GLU A 71 4.11 -9.57 -7.10
CA GLU A 71 5.55 -9.79 -7.29
C GLU A 71 5.91 -9.60 -8.77
N VAL A 72 5.15 -10.23 -9.66
CA VAL A 72 5.30 -10.09 -11.14
C VAL A 72 5.24 -8.61 -11.56
N LEU A 73 4.24 -7.87 -11.07
CA LEU A 73 4.06 -6.45 -11.42
C LEU A 73 5.18 -5.56 -10.90
N ARG A 74 5.74 -5.89 -9.72
CA ARG A 74 6.82 -5.10 -9.11
C ARG A 74 8.11 -5.15 -9.91
N ASP A 75 8.38 -6.27 -10.57
CA ASP A 75 9.62 -6.48 -11.34
C ASP A 75 9.60 -5.81 -12.72
N LEU A 76 8.47 -5.22 -13.09
CA LEU A 76 8.35 -4.52 -14.37
C LEU A 76 9.10 -3.17 -14.38
N PRO A 77 9.76 -2.81 -15.48
CA PRO A 77 10.48 -1.53 -15.60
C PRO A 77 9.60 -0.29 -15.38
N ILE A 78 8.30 -0.37 -15.68
CA ILE A 78 7.35 0.72 -15.48
C ILE A 78 7.01 0.97 -14.00
N ASN A 79 7.32 0.01 -13.13
CA ASN A 79 7.12 0.11 -11.70
C ASN A 79 8.34 0.71 -11.00
N ILE A 80 8.57 2.00 -11.17
CA ILE A 80 9.80 2.69 -10.75
C ILE A 80 9.85 2.88 -9.23
N ALA A 81 8.72 3.30 -8.62
CA ALA A 81 8.64 3.64 -7.19
C ALA A 81 7.18 3.66 -6.70
N GLY A 82 6.98 3.60 -5.37
CA GLY A 82 5.67 3.74 -4.74
C GLY A 82 4.83 2.47 -4.66
N SER A 83 5.34 1.33 -5.14
CA SER A 83 4.72 0.03 -4.94
C SER A 83 5.12 -0.59 -3.61
N PHE A 84 4.19 -1.32 -3.01
CA PHE A 84 4.39 -2.03 -1.76
C PHE A 84 4.07 -3.51 -1.92
N TYR A 85 4.72 -4.32 -1.10
CA TYR A 85 4.39 -5.72 -0.86
C TYR A 85 4.21 -5.96 0.65
N GLU A 86 3.87 -7.16 1.05
CA GLU A 86 3.59 -7.53 2.45
C GLU A 86 4.84 -7.41 3.31
N ARG A 87 4.99 -6.28 3.96
CA ARG A 87 6.07 -6.03 4.91
C ARG A 87 5.70 -6.54 6.30
N SER A 88 6.71 -6.87 7.06
CA SER A 88 6.59 -6.99 8.49
C SER A 88 6.42 -5.60 9.09
N GLY A 89 5.22 -5.02 9.05
CA GLY A 89 4.93 -3.68 9.52
C GLY A 89 3.44 -3.52 9.86
N SER A 90 3.07 -2.83 10.95
CA SER A 90 1.67 -2.63 11.34
C SER A 90 0.84 -1.90 10.28
N SER A 91 1.50 -1.11 9.42
CA SER A 91 0.84 -0.31 8.39
C SER A 91 0.65 -1.02 7.05
N ALA A 92 1.37 -2.11 6.80
CA ALA A 92 1.41 -2.75 5.48
C ALA A 92 1.10 -4.26 5.51
N GLY A 93 0.62 -4.78 6.66
CA GLY A 93 0.29 -6.20 6.78
C GLY A 93 -0.71 -6.63 5.72
N SER A 94 -0.49 -7.75 5.06
CA SER A 94 -1.25 -8.38 3.97
C SER A 94 -1.55 -7.54 2.73
N GLN A 95 -1.11 -6.28 2.64
CA GLN A 95 -1.41 -5.40 1.52
C GLN A 95 -0.27 -5.35 0.51
N ALA A 96 -0.59 -5.48 -0.77
CA ALA A 96 0.31 -5.18 -1.87
C ALA A 96 -0.34 -4.20 -2.83
N GLN A 97 0.46 -3.28 -3.34
CA GLN A 97 0.02 -2.18 -4.20
C GLN A 97 0.96 -2.05 -5.39
N VAL A 98 0.44 -1.62 -6.53
CA VAL A 98 1.22 -1.26 -7.70
C VAL A 98 1.12 0.24 -7.98
N SER A 99 2.25 0.84 -8.36
CA SER A 99 2.36 2.25 -8.72
C SER A 99 3.05 2.37 -10.09
N LEU A 100 2.29 2.64 -11.11
CA LEU A 100 2.85 2.85 -12.45
C LEU A 100 3.54 4.22 -12.53
N ARG A 101 4.70 4.25 -13.17
CA ARG A 101 5.52 5.45 -13.40
C ARG A 101 5.82 6.30 -12.15
N GLY A 102 5.79 5.66 -10.96
CA GLY A 102 6.07 6.33 -9.69
C GLY A 102 5.03 7.35 -9.23
N LEU A 103 3.86 7.40 -9.87
CA LEU A 103 2.80 8.37 -9.55
C LEU A 103 2.03 8.05 -8.27
N GLY A 104 2.28 6.90 -7.65
CA GLY A 104 1.62 6.43 -6.45
C GLY A 104 0.45 5.47 -6.72
N ALA A 105 0.28 4.49 -5.84
CA ALA A 105 -0.65 3.39 -6.04
C ALA A 105 -2.14 3.81 -6.12
N GLY A 106 -2.52 4.92 -5.49
CA GLY A 106 -3.88 5.47 -5.61
C GLY A 106 -4.21 6.06 -6.98
N ARG A 107 -3.21 6.17 -7.88
CA ARG A 107 -3.36 6.67 -9.26
C ARG A 107 -3.17 5.59 -10.31
N THR A 108 -3.13 4.32 -9.86
CA THR A 108 -3.11 3.13 -10.72
C THR A 108 -4.39 2.35 -10.50
N LEU A 109 -5.23 2.29 -11.52
CA LEU A 109 -6.48 1.53 -11.46
C LEU A 109 -6.22 0.04 -11.67
N VAL A 110 -6.81 -0.80 -10.81
CA VAL A 110 -6.76 -2.26 -10.94
C VAL A 110 -8.13 -2.79 -11.35
N LEU A 111 -8.13 -3.65 -12.35
CA LEU A 111 -9.34 -4.29 -12.88
C LEU A 111 -9.20 -5.82 -12.85
N ILE A 112 -10.33 -6.52 -12.79
CA ILE A 112 -10.48 -7.93 -13.15
C ILE A 112 -11.49 -8.00 -14.29
N ASP A 113 -11.08 -8.54 -15.43
CA ASP A 113 -11.89 -8.64 -16.64
C ASP A 113 -12.61 -7.31 -16.97
N GLY A 114 -11.90 -6.19 -16.91
CA GLY A 114 -12.41 -4.86 -17.18
C GLY A 114 -13.28 -4.24 -16.05
N ARG A 115 -13.49 -4.93 -14.94
CA ARG A 115 -14.30 -4.45 -13.81
C ARG A 115 -13.40 -3.95 -12.67
N ARG A 116 -13.69 -2.74 -12.16
CA ARG A 116 -12.93 -2.08 -11.08
C ARG A 116 -12.86 -2.92 -9.82
N ILE A 117 -11.67 -3.04 -9.25
CA ILE A 117 -11.46 -3.47 -7.87
C ILE A 117 -11.39 -2.22 -7.00
N PRO A 118 -12.29 -2.06 -6.02
CA PRO A 118 -12.28 -0.90 -5.14
C PRO A 118 -11.04 -0.90 -4.24
N GLY A 119 -10.74 0.26 -3.68
CA GLY A 119 -9.65 0.41 -2.72
C GLY A 119 -9.83 -0.45 -1.47
N SER A 120 -8.74 -0.96 -0.93
CA SER A 120 -8.74 -1.76 0.30
C SER A 120 -9.16 -0.90 1.50
N PRO A 121 -9.99 -1.43 2.42
CA PRO A 121 -10.38 -0.69 3.62
C PRO A 121 -9.21 -0.44 4.57
N LYS A 122 -8.14 -1.25 4.48
CA LYS A 122 -6.91 -1.04 5.25
C LYS A 122 -6.05 0.09 4.70
N LEU A 123 -6.24 0.45 3.45
CA LEU A 123 -5.56 1.53 2.75
C LEU A 123 -6.46 2.76 2.59
N ASP A 124 -7.39 2.95 3.54
CA ASP A 124 -8.33 4.07 3.58
C ASP A 124 -9.20 4.22 2.32
N GLY A 125 -9.38 3.10 1.58
CA GLY A 125 -10.08 3.08 0.31
C GLY A 125 -9.32 3.72 -0.86
N ALA A 126 -8.04 4.08 -0.68
CA ALA A 126 -7.29 4.87 -1.63
C ALA A 126 -6.67 4.07 -2.79
N SER A 127 -6.45 2.76 -2.62
CA SER A 127 -5.87 1.87 -3.63
C SER A 127 -6.27 0.42 -3.42
N ALA A 128 -6.29 -0.37 -4.49
CA ALA A 128 -6.62 -1.77 -4.44
C ALA A 128 -5.50 -2.61 -3.79
N ASN A 129 -5.89 -3.69 -3.09
CA ASN A 129 -4.97 -4.74 -2.66
C ASN A 129 -4.84 -5.79 -3.77
N ILE A 130 -3.71 -5.83 -4.46
CA ILE A 130 -3.49 -6.77 -5.58
C ILE A 130 -3.17 -8.20 -5.13
N ASN A 131 -2.96 -8.43 -3.84
CA ASN A 131 -2.80 -9.78 -3.29
C ASN A 131 -4.06 -10.64 -3.33
N MET A 132 -5.21 -10.06 -3.66
CA MET A 132 -6.44 -10.84 -3.85
C MET A 132 -6.48 -11.64 -5.17
N LEU A 133 -5.49 -11.46 -6.04
CA LEU A 133 -5.47 -12.00 -7.39
C LEU A 133 -4.66 -13.30 -7.45
N PRO A 134 -5.27 -14.46 -7.81
CA PRO A 134 -4.55 -15.71 -8.00
C PRO A 134 -3.73 -15.67 -9.30
N THR A 135 -2.62 -16.39 -9.37
CA THR A 135 -1.86 -16.54 -10.62
C THR A 135 -2.36 -17.69 -11.50
N ALA A 136 -2.89 -18.76 -10.91
CA ALA A 136 -3.34 -19.93 -11.66
C ALA A 136 -4.59 -19.65 -12.54
N ALA A 137 -5.47 -18.75 -12.08
CA ALA A 137 -6.67 -18.35 -12.79
C ALA A 137 -6.43 -17.29 -13.85
N VAL A 138 -5.23 -16.68 -13.88
CA VAL A 138 -4.90 -15.62 -14.82
C VAL A 138 -4.56 -16.23 -16.17
N GLU A 139 -5.11 -15.65 -17.21
CA GLU A 139 -4.74 -15.90 -18.61
C GLU A 139 -3.62 -14.95 -19.02
N ARG A 140 -3.79 -13.66 -18.73
CA ARG A 140 -2.80 -12.62 -18.96
C ARG A 140 -3.06 -11.40 -18.06
N VAL A 141 -2.05 -10.55 -17.93
CA VAL A 141 -2.17 -9.22 -17.30
C VAL A 141 -1.88 -8.17 -18.37
N GLU A 142 -2.80 -7.24 -18.54
CA GLU A 142 -2.67 -6.12 -19.45
C GLU A 142 -2.39 -4.85 -18.66
N ILE A 143 -1.34 -4.13 -19.03
CA ILE A 143 -0.94 -2.88 -18.39
C ILE A 143 -0.98 -1.77 -19.41
N LEU A 144 -1.95 -0.89 -19.26
CA LEU A 144 -2.04 0.35 -20.00
C LEU A 144 -1.26 1.43 -19.27
N ALA A 145 -0.18 1.88 -19.87
CA ALA A 145 0.71 2.88 -19.29
C ALA A 145 0.35 4.32 -19.70
N ASP A 146 -0.93 4.66 -19.74
CA ASP A 146 -1.42 6.00 -20.12
C ASP A 146 -2.69 6.34 -19.34
N GLY A 147 -3.04 7.64 -19.28
CA GLY A 147 -4.27 8.09 -18.64
C GLY A 147 -5.52 7.48 -19.32
N ALA A 148 -6.38 6.87 -18.52
CA ALA A 148 -7.58 6.18 -19.00
C ALA A 148 -8.87 6.54 -18.24
N SER A 149 -8.90 7.67 -17.56
CA SER A 149 -10.08 8.10 -16.79
C SER A 149 -11.31 8.36 -17.67
N ALA A 150 -11.12 8.72 -18.94
CA ALA A 150 -12.23 8.88 -19.89
C ALA A 150 -12.95 7.55 -20.22
N VAL A 151 -12.31 6.39 -19.97
CA VAL A 151 -12.88 5.05 -20.17
C VAL A 151 -13.35 4.46 -18.85
N TYR A 152 -12.50 4.51 -17.80
CA TYR A 152 -12.68 3.77 -16.56
C TYR A 152 -13.04 4.64 -15.34
N GLY A 153 -13.00 5.97 -15.45
CA GLY A 153 -13.27 6.91 -14.35
C GLY A 153 -12.07 7.16 -13.45
N SER A 154 -12.33 7.46 -12.16
CA SER A 154 -11.33 7.79 -11.15
C SER A 154 -10.18 6.79 -11.08
N ASP A 155 -9.01 7.23 -10.61
CA ASP A 155 -7.80 6.46 -10.26
C ASP A 155 -6.95 5.99 -11.47
N ALA A 156 -7.44 6.14 -12.72
CA ALA A 156 -6.71 5.77 -13.93
C ALA A 156 -5.84 6.91 -14.47
N ILE A 157 -5.09 7.59 -13.59
CA ILE A 157 -4.17 8.69 -13.96
C ILE A 157 -2.83 8.15 -14.47
N GLY A 158 -2.19 7.29 -13.67
CA GLY A 158 -0.88 6.70 -13.98
C GLY A 158 -0.97 5.49 -14.91
N GLY A 159 -2.17 4.97 -15.10
CA GLY A 159 -2.43 3.82 -15.92
C GLY A 159 -3.43 2.83 -15.32
N VAL A 160 -3.60 1.70 -16.00
CA VAL A 160 -4.51 0.63 -15.63
C VAL A 160 -3.78 -0.71 -15.65
N VAL A 161 -4.02 -1.53 -14.63
CA VAL A 161 -3.64 -2.95 -14.60
C VAL A 161 -4.90 -3.77 -14.67
N ASN A 162 -5.11 -4.50 -15.75
CA ASN A 162 -6.27 -5.36 -15.96
C ASN A 162 -5.85 -6.83 -15.95
N VAL A 163 -6.35 -7.57 -14.99
CA VAL A 163 -6.10 -9.01 -14.87
C VAL A 163 -7.21 -9.75 -15.58
N ILE A 164 -6.86 -10.40 -16.66
CA ILE A 164 -7.79 -11.21 -17.46
C ILE A 164 -7.77 -12.63 -16.92
N THR A 165 -8.94 -13.15 -16.58
CA THR A 165 -9.09 -14.50 -16.04
C THR A 165 -9.39 -15.52 -17.15
N LYS A 166 -8.96 -16.76 -16.94
CA LYS A 166 -9.21 -17.88 -17.87
C LYS A 166 -10.70 -18.15 -18.03
N LYS A 167 -11.14 -18.24 -19.26
CA LYS A 167 -12.50 -18.61 -19.67
C LYS A 167 -12.45 -19.74 -20.72
N GLY A 168 -13.54 -20.48 -20.86
CA GLY A 168 -13.65 -21.50 -21.89
C GLY A 168 -12.66 -22.67 -21.76
N PHE A 169 -12.00 -22.83 -20.62
CA PHE A 169 -11.02 -23.89 -20.39
C PHE A 169 -11.71 -25.27 -20.42
N ASN A 170 -11.13 -26.22 -21.13
CA ASN A 170 -11.64 -27.57 -21.19
C ASN A 170 -10.56 -28.58 -20.73
N GLY A 171 -10.84 -29.27 -19.63
CA GLY A 171 -9.90 -30.21 -19.04
C GLY A 171 -9.54 -29.88 -17.60
N MET A 172 -8.39 -30.37 -17.15
CA MET A 172 -7.90 -30.15 -15.78
C MET A 172 -6.37 -30.07 -15.76
N THR A 173 -5.84 -29.02 -15.13
CA THR A 173 -4.41 -28.85 -14.89
C THR A 173 -4.16 -28.81 -13.38
N ILE A 174 -3.19 -29.56 -12.91
CA ILE A 174 -2.72 -29.58 -11.53
C ILE A 174 -1.26 -29.15 -11.53
N SER A 175 -0.93 -28.15 -10.75
CA SER A 175 0.43 -27.62 -10.67
C SER A 175 0.89 -27.52 -9.21
N GLY A 176 2.18 -27.68 -8.99
CA GLY A 176 2.79 -27.48 -7.68
C GLY A 176 4.24 -27.03 -7.81
N SER A 177 4.68 -26.16 -6.91
CA SER A 177 6.06 -25.71 -6.82
C SER A 177 6.52 -25.59 -5.38
N ILE A 178 7.81 -25.78 -5.16
CA ILE A 178 8.50 -25.57 -3.90
C ILE A 178 9.71 -24.70 -4.19
N GLY A 179 9.78 -23.55 -3.54
CA GLY A 179 10.91 -22.62 -3.57
C GLY A 179 11.74 -22.76 -2.32
N GLN A 180 13.05 -22.96 -2.47
CA GLN A 180 13.97 -23.01 -1.36
C GLN A 180 15.13 -22.05 -1.62
N PRO A 181 15.12 -20.86 -0.97
CA PRO A 181 16.21 -19.91 -1.07
C PRO A 181 17.54 -20.49 -0.53
N ASP A 182 18.66 -20.03 -1.06
CA ASP A 182 19.99 -20.37 -0.55
C ASP A 182 20.24 -19.79 0.85
N LEU A 183 19.53 -18.72 1.22
CA LEU A 183 19.61 -18.06 2.52
C LEU A 183 18.40 -18.45 3.40
N PRO A 184 18.54 -18.44 4.73
CA PRO A 184 17.46 -18.78 5.67
C PRO A 184 16.20 -17.90 5.46
N GLY A 185 15.03 -18.50 5.66
CA GLY A 185 13.73 -17.83 5.57
C GLY A 185 13.27 -17.54 4.13
N GLY A 186 11.99 -17.45 3.94
CA GLY A 186 11.37 -17.23 2.64
C GLY A 186 11.16 -18.52 1.83
N GLU A 187 11.17 -19.69 2.50
CA GLU A 187 10.75 -20.94 1.86
C GLU A 187 9.33 -20.81 1.32
N GLU A 188 9.08 -21.36 0.12
CA GLU A 188 7.84 -21.18 -0.61
C GLU A 188 7.21 -22.50 -1.02
N GLU A 189 5.89 -22.55 -0.89
CA GLU A 189 5.08 -23.69 -1.37
C GLU A 189 3.88 -23.14 -2.15
N LYS A 190 3.57 -23.75 -3.29
CA LYS A 190 2.39 -23.40 -4.08
C LYS A 190 1.76 -24.65 -4.66
N PHE A 191 0.45 -24.70 -4.63
CA PHE A 191 -0.36 -25.75 -5.24
C PHE A 191 -1.56 -25.11 -5.93
N SER A 192 -1.88 -25.57 -7.14
CA SER A 192 -3.06 -25.09 -7.84
C SER A 192 -3.75 -26.18 -8.66
N ILE A 193 -5.05 -26.01 -8.83
CA ILE A 193 -5.88 -26.80 -9.73
C ILE A 193 -6.69 -25.82 -10.56
N VAL A 194 -6.66 -25.98 -11.87
CA VAL A 194 -7.54 -25.29 -12.82
C VAL A 194 -8.33 -26.37 -13.54
N GLY A 195 -9.64 -26.23 -13.59
CA GLY A 195 -10.53 -27.17 -14.26
C GLY A 195 -11.63 -26.45 -15.01
N GLY A 196 -12.14 -27.08 -16.05
CA GLY A 196 -13.24 -26.52 -16.82
C GLY A 196 -13.89 -27.54 -17.76
N VAL A 197 -15.08 -27.18 -18.20
CA VAL A 197 -15.83 -27.92 -19.21
C VAL A 197 -16.49 -26.91 -20.13
N THR A 198 -16.28 -27.09 -21.44
CA THR A 198 -16.93 -26.30 -22.48
C THR A 198 -17.86 -27.22 -23.25
N GLY A 199 -19.14 -26.89 -23.30
CA GLY A 199 -20.19 -27.55 -24.11
C GLY A 199 -20.62 -26.66 -25.28
N ASP A 200 -21.65 -27.10 -26.00
CA ASP A 200 -22.14 -26.41 -27.22
C ASP A 200 -22.70 -24.99 -26.91
N ASP A 201 -23.23 -24.77 -25.73
CA ASP A 201 -23.96 -23.52 -25.35
C ASP A 201 -23.53 -22.96 -23.99
N SER A 202 -22.56 -23.56 -23.33
CA SER A 202 -22.13 -23.11 -22.00
C SER A 202 -20.72 -23.55 -21.70
N SER A 203 -20.02 -22.72 -20.93
CA SER A 203 -18.69 -23.06 -20.39
C SER A 203 -18.62 -22.75 -18.91
N ILE A 204 -17.86 -23.52 -18.17
CA ILE A 204 -17.48 -23.27 -16.80
C ILE A 204 -15.99 -23.50 -16.63
N THR A 205 -15.30 -22.50 -16.12
CA THR A 205 -13.88 -22.59 -15.73
C THR A 205 -13.77 -22.26 -14.26
N TRP A 206 -13.05 -23.06 -13.52
CA TRP A 206 -12.82 -22.82 -12.09
C TRP A 206 -11.37 -23.07 -11.72
N SER A 207 -10.91 -22.43 -10.66
CA SER A 207 -9.58 -22.69 -10.11
C SER A 207 -9.57 -22.62 -8.60
N TYR A 208 -8.64 -23.34 -7.99
CA TYR A 208 -8.21 -23.19 -6.60
C TYR A 208 -6.69 -23.09 -6.59
N GLU A 209 -6.18 -22.14 -5.82
CA GLU A 209 -4.75 -21.95 -5.59
C GLU A 209 -4.49 -21.79 -4.12
N HIS A 210 -3.47 -22.47 -3.62
CA HIS A 210 -2.90 -22.30 -2.28
C HIS A 210 -1.44 -21.92 -2.43
N SER A 211 -1.00 -20.88 -1.69
CA SER A 211 0.41 -20.48 -1.63
C SER A 211 0.82 -20.11 -0.21
N GLN A 212 2.07 -20.39 0.14
CA GLN A 212 2.67 -20.02 1.41
C GLN A 212 4.10 -19.56 1.19
N ARG A 213 4.54 -18.54 1.94
CA ARG A 213 5.92 -18.11 2.07
C ARG A 213 6.24 -17.92 3.54
N ASP A 214 7.36 -18.46 3.99
CA ASP A 214 7.84 -18.28 5.34
C ASP A 214 8.41 -16.88 5.58
N ILE A 215 8.41 -16.47 6.84
CA ILE A 215 8.89 -15.15 7.28
C ILE A 215 10.39 -15.03 7.06
N ILE A 216 10.85 -13.82 6.65
CA ILE A 216 12.26 -13.48 6.54
C ILE A 216 12.61 -12.50 7.66
N TYR A 217 13.58 -12.84 8.52
CA TYR A 217 14.05 -11.95 9.56
C TYR A 217 15.20 -11.07 9.05
N LEU A 218 15.40 -9.90 9.69
CA LEU A 218 16.52 -9.02 9.36
C LEU A 218 17.90 -9.71 9.54
N THR A 219 17.97 -10.70 10.44
CA THR A 219 19.18 -11.51 10.66
C THR A 219 19.47 -12.50 9.53
N ASP A 220 18.51 -12.81 8.70
CA ASP A 220 18.63 -13.81 7.64
C ASP A 220 19.31 -13.26 6.39
N ARG A 221 19.56 -11.95 6.36
CA ARG A 221 20.23 -11.26 5.25
C ARG A 221 21.39 -10.42 5.78
N GLU A 222 22.58 -10.59 5.20
CA GLU A 222 23.80 -9.90 5.62
C GLU A 222 23.66 -8.37 5.54
N TYR A 223 22.97 -7.86 4.54
CA TYR A 223 22.77 -6.42 4.34
C TYR A 223 21.78 -5.77 5.32
N THR A 224 20.95 -6.58 6.01
CA THR A 224 20.02 -6.11 7.04
C THR A 224 20.39 -6.57 8.45
N ALA A 225 21.18 -7.64 8.59
CA ALA A 225 21.73 -8.07 9.86
C ALA A 225 22.53 -6.92 10.48
N GLY A 226 22.25 -6.64 11.75
CA GLY A 226 22.73 -5.45 12.45
C GLY A 226 24.17 -5.12 12.17
N ARG A 227 24.39 -4.00 11.55
CA ARG A 227 25.71 -3.40 11.42
C ARG A 227 26.04 -2.80 12.75
N ALA A 228 27.16 -3.26 13.35
CA ALA A 228 27.72 -2.61 14.51
C ALA A 228 27.81 -1.10 14.22
N PRO A 229 27.28 -0.21 15.08
CA PRO A 229 27.62 1.20 14.94
C PRO A 229 29.13 1.31 15.11
N THR A 230 29.79 1.78 14.08
CA THR A 230 31.16 2.29 14.20
C THR A 230 31.03 3.70 14.81
N ASP A 231 32.09 4.19 15.44
CA ASP A 231 32.13 5.51 16.07
C ASP A 231 31.68 6.65 15.15
N ASP A 232 31.69 6.42 13.82
CA ASP A 232 31.32 7.39 12.79
C ASP A 232 29.92 7.18 12.19
N ASN A 233 29.17 6.12 12.51
CA ASN A 233 27.94 5.79 11.80
C ASN A 233 26.86 5.15 12.67
N PHE A 234 26.32 5.92 13.62
CA PHE A 234 25.23 5.51 14.52
C PHE A 234 23.89 5.27 13.78
N SER A 235 23.77 5.65 12.50
CA SER A 235 22.49 5.75 11.81
C SER A 235 21.98 4.49 11.13
N THR A 236 22.76 3.43 10.97
CA THR A 236 22.42 2.30 10.09
C THR A 236 22.09 1.00 10.84
N GLY A 237 21.09 0.97 11.66
CA GLY A 237 20.63 -0.24 12.36
C GLY A 237 20.13 0.01 13.77
N PHE A 238 20.22 1.25 14.23
CA PHE A 238 19.74 1.68 15.54
C PHE A 238 18.80 2.87 15.35
N SER A 239 17.60 2.74 15.82
CA SER A 239 16.68 3.86 15.86
C SER A 239 17.06 4.81 16.99
N VAL A 240 17.30 6.08 16.68
CA VAL A 240 17.52 7.15 17.69
C VAL A 240 16.30 7.28 18.63
N SER A 241 15.12 6.88 18.15
CA SER A 241 13.88 6.80 18.94
C SER A 241 13.75 5.50 19.73
N SER A 242 14.60 4.51 19.50
CA SER A 242 14.55 3.18 20.11
C SER A 242 15.52 3.07 21.27
N TYR A 243 15.34 3.89 22.29
CA TYR A 243 16.14 3.77 23.49
C TYR A 243 15.85 2.45 24.18
N ALA A 244 16.86 1.74 24.60
CA ALA A 244 16.68 0.51 25.35
C ALA A 244 16.09 0.81 26.73
N TRP A 245 16.72 1.75 27.48
CA TRP A 245 16.25 2.16 28.79
C TRP A 245 17.01 3.43 29.24
N ASN A 246 16.35 4.58 29.15
CA ASN A 246 16.94 5.86 29.53
C ASN A 246 15.94 6.69 30.35
N TYR A 247 16.47 7.60 31.15
CA TYR A 247 15.70 8.57 31.91
C TYR A 247 16.08 9.99 31.52
N ILE A 248 15.10 10.89 31.53
CA ILE A 248 15.29 12.33 31.36
C ILE A 248 14.76 13.00 32.62
N LEU A 249 15.55 13.91 33.23
CA LEU A 249 15.13 14.61 34.43
C LEU A 249 14.09 15.69 34.12
N ASN A 250 12.99 15.68 34.83
CA ASN A 250 11.95 16.72 34.73
C ASN A 250 12.30 17.96 35.58
N GLU A 251 13.17 17.78 36.56
CA GLU A 251 13.63 18.81 37.52
C GLU A 251 15.11 18.60 37.81
N ASP A 252 15.76 19.62 38.40
CA ASP A 252 17.13 19.48 38.90
C ASP A 252 17.19 18.50 40.08
N ASP A 253 18.20 17.65 40.12
CA ASP A 253 18.53 16.78 41.27
C ASP A 253 19.87 17.22 41.87
N PRO A 254 19.86 18.24 42.79
CA PRO A 254 21.08 18.78 43.38
C PRO A 254 21.83 17.77 44.25
N ALA A 255 21.13 16.78 44.81
CA ALA A 255 21.73 15.72 45.61
C ALA A 255 22.72 14.87 44.82
N ASN A 256 22.48 14.72 43.54
CA ASN A 256 23.31 13.96 42.60
C ASN A 256 24.13 14.86 41.66
N GLY A 257 23.95 16.19 41.72
CA GLY A 257 24.60 17.13 40.82
C GLY A 257 24.07 17.11 39.40
N LEU A 258 22.80 16.77 39.20
CA LEU A 258 22.16 16.60 37.90
C LEU A 258 21.18 17.73 37.62
N VAL A 259 21.01 18.05 36.32
CA VAL A 259 20.14 19.19 35.91
C VAL A 259 18.95 18.70 35.08
N LYS A 260 17.88 19.49 35.11
CA LYS A 260 16.67 19.28 34.31
C LYS A 260 17.01 19.08 32.83
N GLY A 261 16.33 18.13 32.18
CA GLY A 261 16.50 17.82 30.78
C GLY A 261 17.70 16.89 30.47
N GLN A 262 18.50 16.56 31.48
CA GLN A 262 19.62 15.67 31.34
C GLN A 262 19.16 14.24 31.07
N TRP A 263 19.83 13.58 30.09
CA TRP A 263 19.61 12.18 29.72
C TRP A 263 20.60 11.29 30.43
N LEU A 264 20.13 10.19 30.99
CA LEU A 264 20.94 9.23 31.70
C LEU A 264 20.50 7.80 31.36
N PRO A 265 21.43 6.88 31.07
CA PRO A 265 21.12 5.48 30.90
C PRO A 265 20.72 4.84 32.23
N ALA A 266 19.82 3.84 32.17
CA ALA A 266 19.51 3.03 33.34
C ALA A 266 20.77 2.32 33.87
N ALA A 267 20.80 2.06 35.17
CA ALA A 267 21.93 1.37 35.82
C ALA A 267 22.20 -0.02 35.22
N GLU A 268 21.15 -0.69 34.76
CA GLU A 268 21.17 -2.01 34.13
C GLU A 268 21.66 -1.99 32.69
N CYS A 269 21.80 -0.81 32.09
CA CYS A 269 22.39 -0.68 30.77
C CYS A 269 23.87 -1.08 30.82
N GLY A 270 24.28 -2.04 30.04
CA GLY A 270 25.69 -2.50 29.98
C GLY A 270 25.92 -3.94 30.41
N GLY A 271 24.90 -4.60 30.96
CA GLY A 271 25.00 -6.00 31.40
C GLY A 271 24.45 -7.04 30.42
N ASP A 272 23.68 -6.61 29.44
CA ASP A 272 22.97 -7.51 28.51
C ASP A 272 23.37 -7.22 27.06
N SER A 273 23.85 -8.23 26.35
CA SER A 273 24.26 -8.16 24.95
C SER A 273 23.15 -7.71 23.99
N ARG A 274 21.88 -7.69 24.46
CA ARG A 274 20.75 -7.14 23.71
C ARG A 274 20.73 -5.61 23.65
N PHE A 275 21.43 -4.95 24.58
CA PHE A 275 21.45 -3.48 24.71
C PHE A 275 22.75 -2.86 24.26
N LEU A 276 23.79 -3.66 24.13
CA LEU A 276 25.12 -3.24 23.77
C LEU A 276 25.68 -4.13 22.68
N GLN A 277 26.33 -3.52 21.75
CA GLN A 277 27.23 -4.23 20.87
C GLN A 277 28.61 -4.18 21.49
N ASP A 278 29.28 -5.32 21.68
CA ASP A 278 30.59 -5.47 22.25
C ASP A 278 30.78 -4.92 23.68
N GLY A 279 29.68 -4.83 24.46
CA GLY A 279 29.75 -4.33 25.83
C GLY A 279 29.99 -2.81 25.94
N LYS A 280 29.88 -2.07 24.85
CA LYS A 280 30.05 -0.61 24.82
C LYS A 280 28.70 0.11 24.83
N THR A 281 28.60 1.15 25.65
CA THR A 281 27.54 2.13 25.63
C THR A 281 27.86 3.16 24.55
N TYR A 282 26.94 3.40 23.61
CA TYR A 282 27.21 4.30 22.50
C TYR A 282 27.04 5.76 22.90
N ILE A 283 28.00 6.59 22.45
CA ILE A 283 27.97 8.03 22.57
C ILE A 283 27.16 8.59 21.39
N LEU A 284 26.05 9.29 21.69
CA LEU A 284 25.45 10.17 20.71
C LEU A 284 26.29 11.45 20.67
N GLY A 285 26.87 11.77 19.52
CA GLY A 285 27.49 13.07 19.30
C GLY A 285 26.53 14.19 19.65
N ALA A 286 26.95 15.13 20.49
CA ALA A 286 26.20 16.29 20.98
C ALA A 286 24.75 15.98 21.40
N ALA A 287 24.57 15.42 22.59
CA ALA A 287 23.26 15.41 23.21
C ALA A 287 22.74 16.85 23.37
N PRO A 288 21.44 17.08 23.24
CA PRO A 288 20.89 18.39 23.45
C PRO A 288 21.21 18.84 24.87
N THR A 289 22.01 19.87 24.96
CA THR A 289 22.26 20.78 26.09
C THR A 289 22.04 20.21 27.48
N GLY A 290 23.12 19.90 28.15
CA GLY A 290 23.10 19.54 29.58
C GLY A 290 24.42 18.96 30.10
N GLY A 291 25.54 19.55 29.78
CA GLY A 291 26.70 19.66 30.62
C GLY A 291 27.42 18.40 31.12
N LEU A 292 27.29 17.25 30.50
CA LEU A 292 28.23 16.13 30.68
C LEU A 292 28.98 15.91 29.37
N ASP A 293 30.30 15.92 29.43
CA ASP A 293 31.19 15.75 28.27
C ASP A 293 31.11 14.37 27.61
N ASN A 294 30.32 13.46 28.18
CA ASN A 294 30.07 12.11 27.67
C ASN A 294 28.60 11.74 27.92
N ASN A 295 27.74 11.98 26.95
CA ASN A 295 26.34 11.56 27.01
C ASN A 295 26.21 10.11 26.53
N TYR A 296 26.17 9.17 27.45
CA TYR A 296 25.89 7.79 27.17
C TYR A 296 24.38 7.56 27.10
N LEU A 297 23.93 6.89 26.05
CA LEU A 297 22.56 6.41 25.92
C LEU A 297 22.55 4.89 25.80
N CYS A 298 21.56 4.30 26.42
CA CYS A 298 21.27 2.90 26.26
C CYS A 298 20.48 2.71 24.94
N SER A 299 21.04 2.04 23.97
CA SER A 299 20.39 1.76 22.68
C SER A 299 19.98 0.31 22.56
N PHE A 300 19.12 0.01 21.57
CA PHE A 300 18.55 -1.31 21.33
C PHE A 300 18.74 -1.70 19.86
N ASP A 301 19.35 -2.87 19.64
CA ASP A 301 19.48 -3.47 18.31
C ASP A 301 18.18 -4.20 17.94
N TYR A 302 17.31 -3.55 17.20
CA TYR A 302 16.05 -4.13 16.75
C TYR A 302 16.24 -5.17 15.63
N THR A 303 17.37 -5.16 14.93
CA THR A 303 17.63 -6.07 13.80
C THR A 303 17.66 -7.53 14.22
N LYS A 304 17.99 -7.81 15.49
CA LYS A 304 17.99 -9.16 16.04
C LYS A 304 16.61 -9.78 16.25
N ILE A 305 15.54 -8.98 16.12
CA ILE A 305 14.18 -9.41 16.48
C ILE A 305 13.19 -9.22 15.34
N MET A 306 13.35 -8.14 14.56
CA MET A 306 12.39 -7.77 13.54
C MET A 306 12.44 -8.71 12.33
N ALA A 307 11.29 -8.91 11.73
CA ALA A 307 11.21 -9.46 10.40
C ALA A 307 11.34 -8.34 9.36
N GLN A 308 11.92 -8.67 8.23
CA GLN A 308 11.96 -7.84 7.03
C GLN A 308 10.68 -8.03 6.24
N ASP A 309 10.40 -9.28 5.86
CA ASP A 309 9.22 -9.65 5.09
C ASP A 309 8.30 -10.51 5.95
N ALA A 310 7.00 -10.27 5.84
CA ALA A 310 6.01 -11.05 6.54
C ALA A 310 5.91 -12.48 5.98
N GLY A 311 5.66 -13.44 6.85
CA GLY A 311 5.17 -14.74 6.43
C GLY A 311 3.77 -14.57 5.86
N LYS A 312 3.47 -15.27 4.76
CA LYS A 312 2.21 -15.16 3.99
C LYS A 312 1.64 -16.54 3.73
N LYS A 313 0.32 -16.65 3.84
CA LYS A 313 -0.44 -17.83 3.43
C LYS A 313 -1.70 -17.35 2.75
N SER A 314 -1.97 -17.87 1.55
CA SER A 314 -3.09 -17.41 0.72
C SER A 314 -3.84 -18.59 0.11
N ASP A 315 -5.16 -18.47 0.09
CA ASP A 315 -6.08 -19.37 -0.58
C ASP A 315 -6.93 -18.56 -1.55
N TYR A 316 -7.05 -19.02 -2.80
CA TYR A 316 -7.82 -18.35 -3.85
C TYR A 316 -8.79 -19.33 -4.49
N PHE A 317 -9.94 -18.82 -4.86
CA PHE A 317 -10.96 -19.56 -5.59
C PHE A 317 -11.56 -18.68 -6.67
N THR A 318 -11.64 -19.19 -7.91
CA THR A 318 -12.29 -18.50 -9.02
C THR A 318 -13.27 -19.41 -9.73
N VAL A 319 -14.32 -18.79 -10.27
CA VAL A 319 -15.27 -19.45 -11.19
C VAL A 319 -15.66 -18.43 -12.25
N ASN A 320 -15.58 -18.84 -13.52
CA ASN A 320 -16.18 -18.16 -14.65
C ASN A 320 -17.22 -19.09 -15.26
N TYR A 321 -18.41 -18.59 -15.54
CA TYR A 321 -19.51 -19.30 -16.16
C TYR A 321 -20.12 -18.44 -17.25
N ASP A 322 -20.23 -19.00 -18.44
CA ASP A 322 -20.85 -18.38 -19.62
C ASP A 322 -21.92 -19.30 -20.17
N LYS A 323 -23.05 -18.76 -20.59
CA LYS A 323 -24.20 -19.49 -21.13
C LYS A 323 -24.86 -18.73 -22.26
N GLU A 324 -24.89 -19.34 -23.43
CA GLU A 324 -25.71 -18.88 -24.54
C GLU A 324 -27.20 -19.13 -24.28
N LEU A 325 -28.01 -18.10 -24.39
CA LEU A 325 -29.46 -18.14 -24.17
C LEU A 325 -30.24 -18.23 -25.48
N GLY A 326 -29.53 -18.19 -26.60
CA GLY A 326 -30.08 -18.16 -27.95
C GLY A 326 -30.50 -16.75 -28.41
N ASN A 327 -30.73 -16.61 -29.70
CA ASN A 327 -31.03 -15.34 -30.36
C ASN A 327 -29.98 -14.24 -30.16
N GLY A 328 -28.71 -14.59 -30.10
CA GLY A 328 -27.61 -13.66 -29.87
C GLY A 328 -27.51 -13.13 -28.44
N ASN A 329 -28.19 -13.74 -27.48
CA ASN A 329 -28.10 -13.35 -26.07
C ASN A 329 -27.31 -14.36 -25.26
N SER A 330 -26.55 -13.89 -24.28
CA SER A 330 -25.77 -14.69 -23.35
C SER A 330 -25.91 -14.18 -21.91
N ALA A 331 -25.65 -15.06 -20.96
CA ALA A 331 -25.52 -14.73 -19.55
C ALA A 331 -24.15 -15.16 -19.06
N TYR A 332 -23.53 -14.38 -18.20
CA TYR A 332 -22.26 -14.72 -17.60
C TYR A 332 -22.25 -14.47 -16.09
N ALA A 333 -21.39 -15.21 -15.39
CA ALA A 333 -21.15 -14.99 -13.97
C ALA A 333 -19.67 -15.24 -13.66
N GLN A 334 -19.13 -14.41 -12.79
CA GLN A 334 -17.76 -14.53 -12.28
C GLN A 334 -17.76 -14.45 -10.76
N VAL A 335 -16.97 -15.30 -10.14
CA VAL A 335 -16.64 -15.26 -8.73
C VAL A 335 -15.14 -15.29 -8.56
N VAL A 336 -14.58 -14.32 -7.83
CA VAL A 336 -13.20 -14.33 -7.36
C VAL A 336 -13.23 -14.17 -5.85
N ALA A 337 -12.68 -15.13 -5.12
CA ALA A 337 -12.61 -15.09 -3.66
C ALA A 337 -11.18 -15.38 -3.20
N SER A 338 -10.74 -14.65 -2.20
CA SER A 338 -9.43 -14.88 -1.60
C SER A 338 -9.48 -14.82 -0.08
N ARG A 339 -8.61 -15.59 0.54
CA ARG A 339 -8.27 -15.48 1.95
C ARG A 339 -6.78 -15.41 2.10
N GLN A 340 -6.29 -14.39 2.78
CA GLN A 340 -4.88 -14.23 3.05
C GLN A 340 -4.64 -14.11 4.55
N GLU A 341 -3.61 -14.79 5.05
CA GLU A 341 -3.07 -14.59 6.39
C GLU A 341 -1.63 -14.13 6.28
N THR A 342 -1.26 -13.09 7.02
CA THR A 342 0.14 -12.67 7.15
C THR A 342 0.54 -12.60 8.61
N PHE A 343 1.80 -12.87 8.86
CA PHE A 343 2.41 -12.75 10.18
C PHE A 343 3.69 -11.93 10.08
N GLY A 344 3.72 -10.82 10.84
CA GLY A 344 4.89 -9.96 10.96
C GLY A 344 5.36 -9.85 12.40
N ARG A 345 6.64 -9.54 12.61
CA ARG A 345 7.25 -9.37 13.93
C ARG A 345 8.11 -8.13 13.98
N TYR A 346 7.95 -7.35 15.06
CA TYR A 346 8.68 -6.11 15.29
C TYR A 346 9.44 -6.12 16.60
N ALA A 347 10.25 -5.08 16.79
CA ALA A 347 10.86 -4.79 18.07
C ALA A 347 9.80 -4.68 19.20
N PRO A 348 10.15 -5.04 20.44
CA PRO A 348 9.29 -4.84 21.60
C PRO A 348 8.76 -3.40 21.67
N PRO A 349 7.64 -3.13 22.35
CA PRO A 349 7.07 -1.79 22.40
C PRO A 349 8.04 -0.80 23.04
N ALA A 350 8.18 0.37 22.42
CA ALA A 350 8.85 1.51 23.02
C ALA A 350 7.79 2.45 23.56
N ALA A 351 7.96 2.93 24.79
CA ALA A 351 7.07 3.91 25.37
C ALA A 351 7.80 4.94 26.21
N PHE A 352 7.15 6.08 26.33
CA PHE A 352 7.56 7.20 27.14
C PHE A 352 6.57 7.34 28.29
N ILE A 353 7.04 7.24 29.51
CA ILE A 353 6.23 7.43 30.73
C ILE A 353 6.68 8.75 31.37
N ASN A 354 5.78 9.70 31.47
CA ASN A 354 6.04 11.01 32.04
C ASN A 354 4.81 11.53 32.83
N PRO A 355 4.94 11.81 34.14
CA PRO A 355 6.13 11.60 34.94
C PRO A 355 6.35 10.15 35.34
N TYR A 356 7.64 9.71 35.40
CA TYR A 356 8.04 8.49 36.07
C TYR A 356 8.40 8.84 37.53
N PRO A 357 7.92 8.05 38.52
CA PRO A 357 8.01 8.45 39.93
C PRO A 357 9.45 8.62 40.45
N ALA A 358 9.69 9.64 41.24
CA ALA A 358 10.96 9.86 41.95
C ALA A 358 11.31 8.67 42.86
N GLY A 359 12.58 8.34 42.99
CA GLY A 359 13.08 7.24 43.82
C GLY A 359 13.05 5.86 43.16
N LEU A 360 12.51 5.72 41.93
CA LEU A 360 12.49 4.45 41.17
C LEU A 360 13.54 4.40 40.07
N ALA A 361 14.05 5.55 39.62
CA ALA A 361 15.03 5.61 38.54
C ALA A 361 16.44 5.42 39.08
N ASN A 362 17.06 4.25 38.81
CA ASN A 362 18.47 4.03 39.02
C ASN A 362 19.22 4.30 37.72
N VAL A 363 20.16 5.24 37.75
CA VAL A 363 20.89 5.66 36.56
C VAL A 363 22.38 5.48 36.73
N ARG A 364 23.07 5.28 35.63
CA ARG A 364 24.51 5.22 35.55
C ARG A 364 25.02 6.57 35.12
N ILE A 365 25.88 7.19 35.95
CA ILE A 365 26.62 8.41 35.62
C ILE A 365 28.01 7.94 35.20
N PRO A 366 28.43 8.17 33.94
CA PRO A 366 29.74 7.73 33.45
C PRO A 366 30.87 8.47 34.17
N ALA A 367 32.08 7.93 34.06
CA ALA A 367 33.30 8.59 34.53
C ALA A 367 33.47 9.96 33.87
N GLN A 368 33.79 10.98 34.65
CA GLN A 368 33.94 12.36 34.19
C GLN A 368 35.38 12.65 33.77
N ALA A 369 35.57 13.66 32.92
CA ALA A 369 36.88 14.11 32.46
C ALA A 369 37.77 14.65 33.60
N ASP A 370 37.18 15.07 34.71
CA ASP A 370 37.86 15.53 35.93
C ASP A 370 38.42 14.39 36.79
N GLY A 371 38.24 13.14 36.38
CA GLY A 371 38.67 11.96 37.10
C GLY A 371 37.66 11.37 38.08
N THR A 372 36.46 11.92 38.15
CA THR A 372 35.35 11.32 38.93
C THR A 372 34.96 9.98 38.35
N PRO A 373 34.99 8.88 39.15
CA PRO A 373 34.69 7.55 38.63
C PRO A 373 33.24 7.36 38.29
N GLU A 374 32.94 6.38 37.42
CA GLU A 374 31.57 5.94 37.15
C GLU A 374 30.84 5.58 38.45
N ARG A 375 29.56 5.97 38.54
CA ARG A 375 28.71 5.68 39.71
C ARG A 375 27.28 5.41 39.30
N VAL A 376 26.59 4.61 40.10
CA VAL A 376 25.14 4.39 40.00
C VAL A 376 24.47 5.17 41.12
N VAL A 377 23.44 5.94 40.78
CA VAL A 377 22.66 6.74 41.73
C VAL A 377 21.17 6.56 41.49
N THR A 378 20.39 6.73 42.57
CA THR A 378 18.93 6.79 42.49
C THR A 378 18.52 8.25 42.30
N ILE A 379 17.69 8.53 41.29
CA ILE A 379 17.15 9.88 41.04
C ILE A 379 15.99 10.17 41.98
N ASN A 380 16.08 11.27 42.71
CA ASN A 380 15.11 11.68 43.73
C ASN A 380 14.05 12.68 43.23
N VAL A 381 14.05 12.98 41.96
CA VAL A 381 13.09 13.88 41.31
C VAL A 381 12.29 13.11 40.22
N PRO A 382 11.10 13.60 39.81
CA PRO A 382 10.37 13.00 38.73
C PRO A 382 11.20 13.01 37.45
N THR A 383 11.11 11.92 36.71
CA THR A 383 11.80 11.74 35.40
C THR A 383 10.83 11.41 34.30
N GLN A 384 11.28 11.47 33.08
CA GLN A 384 10.65 10.79 31.95
C GLN A 384 11.41 9.47 31.73
N LEU A 385 10.70 8.35 31.83
CA LEU A 385 11.24 7.05 31.42
C LEU A 385 11.07 6.89 29.90
N ARG A 386 12.15 6.53 29.23
CA ARG A 386 12.15 6.07 27.83
C ARG A 386 12.68 4.65 27.79
N LYS A 387 11.80 3.70 27.50
CA LYS A 387 12.13 2.27 27.61
C LYS A 387 11.61 1.45 26.44
N ARG A 388 12.43 0.52 25.99
CA ARG A 388 11.99 -0.61 25.18
C ARG A 388 11.58 -1.75 26.11
N PHE A 389 10.31 -2.12 26.13
CA PHE A 389 9.75 -3.11 27.04
C PHE A 389 9.97 -4.53 26.51
N ILE A 390 11.21 -4.99 26.62
CA ILE A 390 11.61 -6.33 26.16
C ILE A 390 10.93 -7.45 26.93
N GLU A 391 10.50 -7.18 28.16
CA GLU A 391 9.81 -8.11 29.04
C GLU A 391 8.41 -8.47 28.50
N ILE A 392 7.77 -7.57 27.76
CA ILE A 392 6.51 -7.82 27.06
C ILE A 392 6.73 -8.75 25.85
N GLY A 393 7.94 -8.73 25.29
CA GLY A 393 8.30 -9.48 24.09
C GLY A 393 8.15 -8.69 22.80
N PRO A 394 8.51 -9.29 21.66
CA PRO A 394 8.36 -8.68 20.35
C PRO A 394 6.89 -8.38 20.04
N ARG A 395 6.60 -7.19 19.53
CA ARG A 395 5.29 -6.94 18.93
C ARG A 395 5.13 -7.85 17.72
N ALA A 396 3.98 -8.44 17.59
CA ALA A 396 3.62 -9.28 16.45
C ALA A 396 2.25 -8.87 15.93
N SER A 397 2.08 -8.96 14.62
CA SER A 397 0.83 -8.68 13.94
C SER A 397 0.42 -9.90 13.14
N LYS A 398 -0.78 -10.42 13.42
CA LYS A 398 -1.43 -11.42 12.59
C LYS A 398 -2.60 -10.77 11.88
N ASN A 399 -2.50 -10.70 10.56
CA ASN A 399 -3.55 -10.14 9.73
C ASN A 399 -4.28 -11.27 9.01
N THR A 400 -5.59 -11.11 8.85
CA THR A 400 -6.42 -11.99 8.02
C THR A 400 -7.26 -11.10 7.12
N ASP A 401 -7.16 -11.32 5.82
CA ASP A 401 -7.89 -10.62 4.78
C ASP A 401 -8.81 -11.59 4.06
N TRP A 402 -10.07 -11.23 3.90
CA TRP A 402 -11.08 -11.95 3.15
C TRP A 402 -11.62 -11.02 2.08
N THR A 403 -11.54 -11.45 0.82
CA THR A 403 -12.06 -10.67 -0.30
C THR A 403 -12.95 -11.53 -1.17
N GLY A 404 -14.06 -10.97 -1.60
CA GLY A 404 -14.98 -11.60 -2.53
C GLY A 404 -15.43 -10.60 -3.60
N ASN A 405 -15.35 -10.98 -4.86
CA ASN A 405 -15.87 -10.23 -6.00
C ASN A 405 -16.79 -11.13 -6.81
N VAL A 406 -18.02 -10.68 -7.00
CA VAL A 406 -19.04 -11.39 -7.79
C VAL A 406 -19.54 -10.46 -8.87
N VAL A 407 -19.52 -10.92 -10.11
CA VAL A 407 -20.12 -10.23 -11.27
C VAL A 407 -21.13 -11.15 -11.90
N VAL A 408 -22.29 -10.61 -12.23
CA VAL A 408 -23.34 -11.30 -13.01
C VAL A 408 -23.79 -10.37 -14.11
N GLY A 409 -23.90 -10.84 -15.32
CA GLY A 409 -24.34 -9.99 -16.41
C GLY A 409 -25.05 -10.77 -17.53
N PHE A 410 -25.62 -9.98 -18.42
CA PHE A 410 -26.26 -10.42 -19.63
C PHE A 410 -25.75 -9.55 -20.76
N THR A 411 -25.48 -10.18 -21.89
CA THR A 411 -25.12 -9.48 -23.12
C THR A 411 -25.99 -10.00 -24.28
N GLY A 412 -26.14 -9.18 -25.29
CA GLY A 412 -26.93 -9.59 -26.44
C GLY A 412 -26.83 -8.63 -27.60
N GLU A 413 -27.48 -9.02 -28.70
CA GLU A 413 -27.58 -8.21 -29.90
C GLU A 413 -28.95 -7.56 -30.03
N VAL A 414 -28.99 -6.35 -30.54
CA VAL A 414 -30.22 -5.62 -30.86
C VAL A 414 -30.09 -4.97 -32.24
N MET A 415 -31.17 -5.04 -33.05
CA MET A 415 -31.23 -4.48 -34.43
C MET A 415 -30.11 -5.03 -35.36
N ASN A 416 -29.59 -6.22 -35.08
CA ASN A 416 -28.57 -6.99 -35.84
C ASN A 416 -27.16 -6.36 -35.94
N ASP A 417 -26.96 -5.11 -35.49
CA ASP A 417 -25.69 -4.40 -35.62
C ASP A 417 -25.20 -3.84 -34.28
N TYR A 418 -26.02 -3.88 -33.23
CA TYR A 418 -25.66 -3.30 -31.94
C TYR A 418 -25.61 -4.37 -30.87
N THR A 419 -24.55 -4.32 -30.07
CA THR A 419 -24.39 -5.15 -28.88
C THR A 419 -24.76 -4.38 -27.64
N TRP A 420 -25.29 -5.05 -26.63
CA TRP A 420 -25.55 -4.47 -25.31
C TRP A 420 -25.05 -5.40 -24.22
N ASP A 421 -24.60 -4.81 -23.12
CA ASP A 421 -24.21 -5.52 -21.88
C ASP A 421 -24.90 -4.83 -20.69
N ILE A 422 -25.44 -5.62 -19.79
CA ILE A 422 -25.88 -5.18 -18.47
C ILE A 422 -25.25 -6.07 -17.41
N SER A 423 -24.59 -5.46 -16.45
CA SER A 423 -23.91 -6.21 -15.39
C SER A 423 -24.06 -5.58 -14.02
N MET A 424 -24.08 -6.44 -13.01
CA MET A 424 -24.04 -6.09 -11.61
C MET A 424 -22.79 -6.68 -10.98
N GLN A 425 -22.05 -5.86 -10.25
CA GLN A 425 -20.89 -6.27 -9.46
C GLN A 425 -21.17 -6.07 -7.98
N TRP A 426 -20.67 -7.02 -7.18
CA TRP A 426 -20.65 -6.93 -5.73
C TRP A 426 -19.27 -7.35 -5.23
N HIS A 427 -18.59 -6.43 -4.56
CA HIS A 427 -17.29 -6.67 -3.95
C HIS A 427 -17.35 -6.43 -2.45
N ILE A 428 -16.70 -7.31 -1.68
CA ILE A 428 -16.57 -7.22 -0.23
C ILE A 428 -15.11 -7.46 0.13
N ALA A 429 -14.58 -6.68 1.05
CA ALA A 429 -13.30 -6.95 1.69
C ALA A 429 -13.43 -6.77 3.21
N ASP A 430 -13.05 -7.80 3.95
CA ASP A 430 -12.98 -7.86 5.41
C ASP A 430 -11.51 -8.05 5.82
N TYR A 431 -11.00 -7.16 6.65
CA TYR A 431 -9.64 -7.20 7.16
C TYR A 431 -9.65 -7.20 8.69
N LEU A 432 -8.91 -8.13 9.28
CA LEU A 432 -8.75 -8.25 10.72
C LEU A 432 -7.26 -8.27 11.08
N THR A 433 -6.82 -7.28 11.84
CA THR A 433 -5.52 -7.28 12.51
C THR A 433 -5.71 -7.70 13.96
N ASN A 434 -4.97 -8.71 14.39
CA ASN A 434 -4.80 -9.07 15.80
C ASN A 434 -3.33 -8.88 16.15
N ASP A 435 -3.05 -7.85 16.89
CA ASP A 435 -1.71 -7.56 17.37
C ASP A 435 -1.50 -8.17 18.76
N CYS A 436 -0.24 -8.41 19.11
CA CYS A 436 0.11 -8.72 20.48
C CYS A 436 1.31 -7.92 20.97
N CYS A 437 1.45 -7.99 22.29
CA CYS A 437 2.69 -7.61 22.95
C CYS A 437 2.97 -6.11 22.88
N TYR A 438 1.94 -5.30 23.12
CA TYR A 438 2.01 -3.85 23.27
C TYR A 438 1.92 -3.43 24.75
N LEU A 439 2.37 -2.21 25.05
CA LEU A 439 2.31 -1.64 26.40
C LEU A 439 0.97 -0.94 26.62
N GLN A 440 0.27 -1.29 27.71
CA GLN A 440 -0.85 -0.52 28.25
C GLN A 440 -0.30 0.54 29.19
N LYS A 441 -0.28 1.80 28.75
CA LYS A 441 0.37 2.90 29.49
C LYS A 441 -0.28 3.23 30.84
N PRO A 442 -1.61 3.31 31.00
CA PRO A 442 -2.24 3.55 32.28
C PRO A 442 -1.91 2.47 33.32
N GLU A 443 -2.01 1.20 32.96
CA GLU A 443 -1.76 0.06 33.85
C GLU A 443 -0.29 0.02 34.28
N TYR A 444 0.64 0.34 33.37
CA TYR A 444 2.04 0.48 33.74
C TYR A 444 2.28 1.61 34.72
N SER A 445 1.64 2.76 34.51
CA SER A 445 1.76 3.92 35.40
C SER A 445 1.19 3.62 36.79
N GLU A 446 0.06 2.90 36.86
CA GLU A 446 -0.52 2.43 38.12
C GLU A 446 0.44 1.49 38.84
N ALA A 447 0.97 0.49 38.17
CA ALA A 447 1.94 -0.44 38.74
C ALA A 447 3.19 0.29 39.25
N ALA A 448 3.75 1.22 38.49
CA ALA A 448 4.92 2.01 38.87
C ALA A 448 4.64 2.86 40.10
N GLN A 449 3.45 3.52 40.21
CA GLN A 449 3.07 4.29 41.36
C GLN A 449 2.90 3.41 42.60
N ALA A 450 2.25 2.24 42.49
CA ALA A 450 2.09 1.31 43.60
C ALA A 450 3.43 0.80 44.12
N PHE A 451 4.39 0.50 43.23
CA PHE A 451 5.75 0.17 43.63
C PHE A 451 6.44 1.28 44.39
N LYS A 452 6.27 2.53 43.97
CA LYS A 452 6.79 3.69 44.70
C LYS A 452 6.24 3.75 46.14
N ASP A 453 4.94 3.51 46.28
CA ASP A 453 4.22 3.74 47.55
C ASP A 453 4.39 2.59 48.55
N THR A 454 4.49 1.35 48.03
CA THR A 454 4.43 0.14 48.89
C THR A 454 5.61 -0.83 48.70
N GLY A 455 6.46 -0.62 47.70
CA GLY A 455 7.55 -1.52 47.34
C GLY A 455 7.09 -2.82 46.59
N THR A 456 5.76 -2.96 46.38
CA THR A 456 5.20 -4.15 45.75
C THR A 456 3.99 -3.83 44.87
N PHE A 457 3.71 -4.69 43.91
CA PHE A 457 2.47 -4.68 43.14
C PHE A 457 2.01 -6.12 42.88
N LYS A 458 0.72 -6.43 43.13
CA LYS A 458 0.20 -7.80 43.03
C LYS A 458 1.04 -8.84 43.79
N GLY A 459 1.61 -8.44 44.92
CA GLY A 459 2.45 -9.32 45.74
C GLY A 459 3.87 -9.54 45.21
N GLN A 460 4.24 -8.91 44.12
CA GLN A 460 5.56 -9.01 43.49
C GLN A 460 6.45 -7.83 43.88
N THR A 461 7.76 -8.06 43.96
CA THR A 461 8.80 -7.08 44.31
C THR A 461 9.57 -6.57 43.07
N SER A 462 9.07 -6.80 41.86
CA SER A 462 9.62 -6.30 40.62
C SER A 462 8.52 -5.88 39.64
N LEU A 463 8.66 -4.72 39.03
CA LEU A 463 7.80 -4.24 37.93
C LEU A 463 7.89 -5.16 36.71
N PHE A 464 8.96 -5.90 36.59
CA PHE A 464 9.24 -6.77 35.44
C PHE A 464 9.00 -8.26 35.72
N HIS A 465 8.34 -8.56 36.87
CA HIS A 465 7.86 -9.92 37.12
C HIS A 465 6.78 -10.30 36.10
N PRO A 466 6.74 -11.54 35.57
CA PRO A 466 5.77 -11.95 34.53
C PRO A 466 4.32 -11.61 34.86
N ASP A 467 3.86 -11.80 36.11
CA ASP A 467 2.49 -11.48 36.53
C ASP A 467 2.19 -9.96 36.48
N VAL A 468 3.19 -9.13 36.70
CA VAL A 468 3.06 -7.67 36.60
C VAL A 468 3.14 -7.24 35.13
N VAL A 469 4.05 -7.83 34.35
CA VAL A 469 4.15 -7.62 32.91
C VAL A 469 2.85 -7.95 32.22
N ALA A 470 2.23 -9.09 32.55
CA ALA A 470 0.93 -9.49 31.99
C ALA A 470 -0.18 -8.49 32.28
N TYR A 471 -0.12 -7.75 33.39
CA TYR A 471 -1.10 -6.72 33.76
C TYR A 471 -1.08 -5.51 32.79
N TYR A 472 0.11 -5.07 32.39
CA TYR A 472 0.27 -3.92 31.50
C TYR A 472 0.56 -4.30 30.03
N THR A 473 0.40 -5.57 29.67
CA THR A 473 0.49 -6.02 28.27
C THR A 473 -0.86 -5.88 27.58
N SER A 474 -0.87 -5.29 26.39
CA SER A 474 -2.05 -5.10 25.56
C SER A 474 -1.96 -5.90 24.26
N SER A 475 -3.12 -6.29 23.75
CA SER A 475 -3.29 -6.94 22.44
C SER A 475 -4.29 -6.13 21.61
N PRO A 476 -3.85 -5.07 20.94
CA PRO A 476 -4.73 -4.23 20.13
C PRO A 476 -5.27 -4.97 18.91
N SER A 477 -6.40 -4.49 18.40
CA SER A 477 -7.02 -5.04 17.19
C SER A 477 -7.58 -3.95 16.29
N VAL A 478 -7.62 -4.24 14.99
CA VAL A 478 -8.27 -3.40 13.99
C VAL A 478 -9.16 -4.28 13.12
N THR A 479 -10.39 -3.84 12.89
CA THR A 479 -11.31 -4.45 11.94
C THR A 479 -11.63 -3.43 10.86
N SER A 480 -11.38 -3.78 9.61
CA SER A 480 -11.71 -2.92 8.48
C SER A 480 -12.65 -3.67 7.54
N HIS A 481 -13.64 -2.98 7.03
CA HIS A 481 -14.64 -3.52 6.12
C HIS A 481 -14.89 -2.57 4.97
N SER A 482 -15.03 -3.11 3.76
CA SER A 482 -15.55 -2.35 2.64
C SER A 482 -16.52 -3.18 1.80
N GLN A 483 -17.47 -2.48 1.21
CA GLN A 483 -18.45 -3.05 0.29
C GLN A 483 -18.61 -2.10 -0.89
N PHE A 484 -18.48 -2.65 -2.10
CA PHE A 484 -18.74 -1.94 -3.35
C PHE A 484 -19.82 -2.67 -4.14
N ARG A 485 -20.76 -1.93 -4.69
CA ARG A 485 -21.79 -2.42 -5.58
C ARG A 485 -21.84 -1.52 -6.79
N SER A 486 -21.96 -2.10 -7.98
CA SER A 486 -22.20 -1.32 -9.19
C SER A 486 -23.18 -2.02 -10.12
N LEU A 487 -23.91 -1.19 -10.86
CA LEU A 487 -24.74 -1.58 -11.99
C LEU A 487 -24.24 -0.80 -13.20
N GLU A 488 -23.90 -1.49 -14.28
CA GLU A 488 -23.45 -0.89 -15.53
C GLU A 488 -24.30 -1.40 -16.68
N TYR A 489 -24.63 -0.49 -17.60
CA TYR A 489 -25.26 -0.79 -18.87
C TYR A 489 -24.48 -0.14 -19.99
N THR A 490 -24.18 -0.89 -21.04
CA THR A 490 -23.52 -0.40 -22.25
C THR A 490 -24.28 -0.81 -23.50
N ILE A 491 -24.14 -0.01 -24.55
CA ILE A 491 -24.58 -0.31 -25.89
C ILE A 491 -23.52 0.17 -26.87
N GLY A 492 -23.19 -0.66 -27.87
CA GLY A 492 -22.16 -0.38 -28.87
C GLY A 492 -22.53 -0.87 -30.25
N GLY A 493 -21.79 -0.41 -31.25
CA GLY A 493 -21.96 -0.80 -32.64
C GLY A 493 -21.64 0.34 -33.63
N PRO A 494 -21.99 0.19 -34.89
CA PRO A 494 -21.67 1.18 -35.94
C PRO A 494 -22.44 2.49 -35.75
N LEU A 495 -21.72 3.62 -35.74
CA LEU A 495 -22.31 4.95 -35.70
C LEU A 495 -22.75 5.38 -37.11
N LYS A 496 -23.91 4.97 -37.53
CA LYS A 496 -24.41 5.13 -38.93
C LYS A 496 -24.39 6.57 -39.47
N MET A 497 -24.24 7.58 -38.63
CA MET A 497 -24.15 9.00 -39.06
C MET A 497 -22.72 9.38 -39.49
N VAL A 498 -21.71 8.64 -39.08
CA VAL A 498 -20.30 8.86 -39.43
C VAL A 498 -19.79 7.58 -40.05
N PRO A 499 -19.33 7.60 -41.33
CA PRO A 499 -18.80 6.40 -41.98
C PRO A 499 -17.61 5.79 -41.19
N ASP A 500 -17.48 4.47 -41.27
CA ASP A 500 -16.36 3.70 -40.73
C ASP A 500 -16.08 4.02 -39.24
N THR A 501 -17.16 4.20 -38.48
CA THR A 501 -17.09 4.59 -37.07
C THR A 501 -17.90 3.63 -36.22
N ASP A 502 -17.28 3.06 -35.20
CA ASP A 502 -17.92 2.33 -34.12
C ASP A 502 -18.02 3.20 -32.88
N PHE A 503 -18.99 2.91 -32.01
CA PHE A 503 -19.15 3.59 -30.74
C PHE A 503 -19.56 2.63 -29.64
N VAL A 504 -19.26 3.04 -28.41
CA VAL A 504 -19.85 2.49 -27.17
C VAL A 504 -20.34 3.64 -26.31
N ALA A 505 -21.55 3.51 -25.80
CA ALA A 505 -22.13 4.45 -24.83
C ALA A 505 -22.64 3.68 -23.62
N GLY A 506 -22.58 4.28 -22.42
CA GLY A 506 -23.07 3.58 -21.25
C GLY A 506 -23.34 4.47 -20.06
N VAL A 507 -23.97 3.84 -19.07
CA VAL A 507 -24.26 4.42 -17.76
C VAL A 507 -23.80 3.44 -16.68
N GLN A 508 -23.19 3.98 -15.62
CA GLN A 508 -22.78 3.23 -14.43
C GLN A 508 -23.32 3.94 -13.19
N SER A 509 -23.86 3.16 -12.25
CA SER A 509 -24.20 3.62 -10.91
C SER A 509 -23.51 2.75 -9.90
N ALA A 510 -22.88 3.34 -8.90
CA ALA A 510 -22.13 2.58 -7.89
C ALA A 510 -22.26 3.19 -6.51
N GLU A 511 -22.15 2.33 -5.51
CA GLU A 511 -22.11 2.63 -4.08
C GLU A 511 -20.86 2.01 -3.47
N TYR A 512 -20.14 2.78 -2.67
CA TYR A 512 -18.96 2.32 -1.93
C TYR A 512 -19.09 2.69 -0.46
N ASN A 513 -19.11 1.67 0.40
CA ASN A 513 -19.13 1.77 1.85
C ASN A 513 -17.80 1.33 2.42
N TYR A 514 -17.30 2.05 3.42
CA TYR A 514 -15.99 1.85 4.03
C TYR A 514 -16.05 2.07 5.52
N GLU A 515 -15.41 1.20 6.30
CA GLU A 515 -15.14 1.41 7.72
C GLU A 515 -13.79 0.80 8.13
N ASN A 516 -13.12 1.45 9.09
CA ASN A 516 -11.88 1.01 9.69
C ASN A 516 -11.97 1.30 11.19
N ILE A 517 -12.12 0.27 12.01
CA ILE A 517 -12.45 0.37 13.43
C ILE A 517 -11.31 -0.18 14.27
N TYR A 518 -10.72 0.67 15.08
CA TYR A 518 -9.70 0.34 16.06
C TYR A 518 -10.32 -0.05 17.40
N ASP A 519 -9.60 -0.85 18.18
CA ASP A 519 -9.98 -1.09 19.57
C ASP A 519 -9.93 0.23 20.38
N LYS A 520 -10.77 0.30 21.42
CA LYS A 520 -10.96 1.53 22.20
C LYS A 520 -9.68 2.02 22.90
N GLN A 521 -8.77 1.14 23.30
CA GLN A 521 -7.55 1.53 23.99
C GLN A 521 -6.55 2.17 23.02
N SER A 522 -6.52 1.67 21.78
CA SER A 522 -5.73 2.29 20.71
C SER A 522 -6.28 3.67 20.33
N GLU A 523 -7.62 3.82 20.22
CA GLU A 523 -8.26 5.12 19.91
C GLU A 523 -7.98 6.21 20.93
N VAL A 524 -8.04 5.87 22.23
CA VAL A 524 -7.76 6.85 23.31
C VAL A 524 -6.27 7.03 23.58
N GLY A 525 -5.40 6.41 22.77
CA GLY A 525 -3.94 6.55 22.88
C GLY A 525 -3.31 5.88 24.09
N ASN A 526 -4.00 4.94 24.74
CA ASN A 526 -3.49 4.20 25.91
C ASN A 526 -2.46 3.13 25.56
N VAL A 527 -2.45 2.66 24.30
CA VAL A 527 -1.51 1.63 23.85
C VAL A 527 -0.18 2.28 23.44
N GLY A 528 0.91 1.85 24.08
CA GLY A 528 2.25 2.35 23.76
C GLY A 528 2.82 1.71 22.50
N GLY A 529 3.13 2.51 21.50
CA GLY A 529 3.67 2.06 20.21
C GLY A 529 2.60 1.66 19.19
N SER A 530 1.34 1.94 19.48
CA SER A 530 0.21 1.92 18.53
C SER A 530 -0.65 3.16 18.75
N SER A 531 -1.20 3.69 17.68
CA SER A 531 -2.27 4.69 17.72
C SER A 531 -3.34 4.28 16.73
N GLY A 532 -4.58 4.51 17.07
CA GLY A 532 -5.70 4.12 16.25
C GLY A 532 -6.62 5.30 15.96
N ASN A 533 -7.21 5.26 14.79
CA ASN A 533 -8.16 6.26 14.35
C ASN A 533 -9.29 5.59 13.57
N SER A 534 -10.41 5.35 14.25
CA SER A 534 -11.57 4.76 13.60
C SER A 534 -12.18 5.74 12.59
N SER A 535 -12.60 5.21 11.45
CA SER A 535 -13.24 5.98 10.39
C SER A 535 -14.33 5.15 9.72
N ALA A 536 -15.37 5.81 9.25
CA ALA A 536 -16.42 5.20 8.44
C ALA A 536 -17.00 6.25 7.50
N ASN A 537 -17.19 5.88 6.24
CA ASN A 537 -17.77 6.77 5.24
C ASN A 537 -18.43 5.97 4.10
N SER A 538 -19.23 6.65 3.31
CA SER A 538 -19.84 6.09 2.11
C SER A 538 -19.84 7.09 0.97
N ARG A 539 -19.88 6.58 -0.24
CA ARG A 539 -19.88 7.36 -1.48
C ARG A 539 -20.77 6.67 -2.51
N ASP A 540 -21.63 7.46 -3.14
CA ASP A 540 -22.35 7.07 -4.34
C ASP A 540 -21.83 7.85 -5.53
N TYR A 541 -21.85 7.26 -6.72
CA TYR A 541 -21.62 7.99 -7.95
C TYR A 541 -22.43 7.44 -9.12
N THR A 542 -22.71 8.32 -10.07
CA THR A 542 -23.29 7.95 -11.37
C THR A 542 -22.41 8.51 -12.48
N ALA A 543 -22.13 7.68 -13.47
CA ALA A 543 -21.32 8.06 -14.61
C ALA A 543 -22.06 7.84 -15.93
N LEU A 544 -21.85 8.77 -16.86
CA LEU A 544 -22.24 8.65 -18.26
C LEU A 544 -20.98 8.69 -19.11
N PHE A 545 -20.86 7.77 -20.07
CA PHE A 545 -19.68 7.71 -20.93
C PHE A 545 -20.03 7.40 -22.38
N PHE A 546 -19.17 7.88 -23.25
CA PHE A 546 -19.23 7.65 -24.67
C PHE A 546 -17.81 7.52 -25.22
N GLU A 547 -17.60 6.53 -26.08
CA GLU A 547 -16.37 6.32 -26.84
C GLU A 547 -16.72 6.08 -28.30
N SER A 548 -15.90 6.60 -29.21
CA SER A 548 -16.00 6.33 -30.65
C SER A 548 -14.62 6.06 -31.23
N LYS A 549 -14.58 5.18 -32.22
CA LYS A 549 -13.39 4.77 -32.96
C LYS A 549 -13.70 4.88 -34.44
N THR A 550 -12.99 5.73 -35.17
CA THR A 550 -13.20 6.01 -36.59
C THR A 550 -11.98 5.56 -37.37
N SER A 551 -12.18 4.69 -38.34
CA SER A 551 -11.15 4.38 -39.34
C SER A 551 -11.06 5.49 -40.37
N LEU A 552 -9.86 5.95 -40.69
CA LEU A 552 -9.57 7.05 -41.57
C LEU A 552 -8.64 6.59 -42.70
N LEU A 553 -8.66 7.30 -43.83
CA LEU A 553 -7.72 7.14 -44.94
C LEU A 553 -7.71 5.68 -45.49
N ASP A 554 -8.90 5.08 -45.70
CA ASP A 554 -9.05 3.70 -46.13
C ASP A 554 -8.35 2.66 -45.25
N GLY A 555 -8.33 2.89 -43.92
CA GLY A 555 -7.73 2.02 -42.91
C GLY A 555 -6.29 2.36 -42.51
N ALA A 556 -5.63 3.33 -43.20
CA ALA A 556 -4.28 3.73 -42.85
C ALA A 556 -4.21 4.66 -41.61
N GLY A 557 -5.34 5.04 -41.06
CA GLY A 557 -5.41 5.87 -39.84
C GLY A 557 -6.57 5.51 -38.95
N GLU A 558 -6.47 5.82 -37.66
CA GLU A 558 -7.52 5.64 -36.67
C GLU A 558 -7.60 6.89 -35.78
N LEU A 559 -8.80 7.29 -35.48
CA LEU A 559 -9.09 8.35 -34.52
C LEU A 559 -10.08 7.83 -33.47
N SER A 560 -9.67 7.82 -32.21
CA SER A 560 -10.55 7.47 -31.10
C SER A 560 -10.79 8.69 -30.20
N VAL A 561 -12.04 8.85 -29.78
CA VAL A 561 -12.45 9.91 -28.85
C VAL A 561 -13.29 9.30 -27.75
N ALA A 562 -12.96 9.58 -26.49
CA ALA A 562 -13.76 9.17 -25.35
C ALA A 562 -14.05 10.35 -24.45
N VAL A 563 -15.24 10.35 -23.84
CA VAL A 563 -15.67 11.33 -22.84
C VAL A 563 -16.47 10.60 -21.76
N ARG A 564 -16.21 10.95 -20.51
CA ARG A 564 -16.90 10.42 -19.33
C ARG A 564 -17.19 11.57 -18.35
N SER A 565 -18.41 11.59 -17.82
CA SER A 565 -18.82 12.51 -16.78
C SER A 565 -19.33 11.73 -15.58
N ASP A 566 -18.65 11.89 -14.45
CA ASP A 566 -18.95 11.26 -13.17
C ASP A 566 -19.57 12.30 -12.22
N ASP A 567 -20.62 11.93 -11.51
CA ASP A 567 -21.30 12.75 -10.49
C ASP A 567 -21.22 12.02 -9.14
N TYR A 568 -20.36 12.50 -8.26
CA TYR A 568 -20.07 11.93 -6.95
C TYR A 568 -20.83 12.62 -5.84
N SER A 569 -21.33 11.87 -4.85
CA SER A 569 -22.14 12.40 -3.74
C SER A 569 -21.36 13.31 -2.78
N ASP A 570 -20.03 13.24 -2.76
CA ASP A 570 -19.17 13.96 -1.80
C ASP A 570 -18.49 15.20 -2.39
N PHE A 571 -17.94 15.16 -3.58
CA PHE A 571 -17.22 16.30 -4.18
C PHE A 571 -17.86 16.82 -5.50
N GLY A 572 -18.92 16.18 -5.99
CA GLY A 572 -19.67 16.63 -7.17
C GLY A 572 -19.14 16.07 -8.48
N LYS A 573 -19.21 16.88 -9.56
CA LYS A 573 -18.97 16.43 -10.93
C LYS A 573 -17.53 16.59 -11.36
N ASN A 574 -17.04 15.57 -12.07
CA ASN A 574 -15.81 15.63 -12.85
C ASN A 574 -16.06 15.08 -14.26
N THR A 575 -15.39 15.65 -15.25
CA THR A 575 -15.49 15.22 -16.66
C THR A 575 -14.12 15.00 -17.23
N SER A 576 -13.87 13.78 -17.67
CA SER A 576 -12.62 13.37 -18.32
C SER A 576 -12.86 13.10 -19.79
N TRP A 577 -11.86 13.44 -20.61
CA TRP A 577 -11.90 13.16 -22.05
C TRP A 577 -10.52 12.70 -22.54
N THR A 578 -10.49 11.98 -23.65
CA THR A 578 -9.25 11.60 -24.34
C THR A 578 -9.47 11.58 -25.84
N VAL A 579 -8.45 11.98 -26.58
CA VAL A 579 -8.36 11.87 -28.03
C VAL A 579 -7.08 11.11 -28.35
N LYS A 580 -7.20 10.08 -29.17
CA LYS A 580 -6.11 9.19 -29.59
C LYS A 580 -6.08 9.10 -31.09
N GLY A 581 -4.91 9.10 -31.66
CA GLY A 581 -4.71 8.94 -33.11
C GLY A 581 -3.60 7.96 -33.42
N LEU A 582 -3.79 7.23 -34.49
CA LEU A 582 -2.83 6.29 -35.06
C LEU A 582 -2.76 6.52 -36.55
N TYR A 583 -1.55 6.44 -37.14
CA TYR A 583 -1.34 6.59 -38.57
C TYR A 583 -0.19 5.71 -39.07
N ASP A 584 -0.50 4.88 -40.04
CA ASP A 584 0.46 4.06 -40.76
C ASP A 584 1.12 4.86 -41.87
N VAL A 585 2.36 5.27 -41.65
CA VAL A 585 3.12 6.16 -42.54
C VAL A 585 3.60 5.38 -43.76
N MET A 586 4.00 4.13 -43.55
CA MET A 586 4.46 3.17 -44.57
C MET A 586 4.45 1.78 -43.96
N ASP A 587 4.65 0.77 -44.81
CA ASP A 587 4.72 -0.65 -44.37
C ASP A 587 5.65 -0.77 -43.15
N GLY A 588 5.10 -1.24 -42.03
CA GLY A 588 5.79 -1.49 -40.78
C GLY A 588 6.05 -0.27 -39.93
N LEU A 589 5.75 0.98 -40.35
CA LEU A 589 5.94 2.17 -39.50
C LEU A 589 4.60 2.83 -39.17
N THR A 590 4.23 2.75 -37.90
CA THR A 590 3.03 3.39 -37.35
C THR A 590 3.44 4.50 -36.39
N LEU A 591 2.83 5.67 -36.52
CA LEU A 591 2.89 6.75 -35.52
C LEU A 591 1.63 6.74 -34.68
N ARG A 592 1.78 7.05 -33.40
CA ARG A 592 0.67 7.17 -32.48
C ARG A 592 0.78 8.39 -31.56
N ALA A 593 -0.35 8.94 -31.17
CA ALA A 593 -0.40 10.01 -30.19
C ALA A 593 -1.70 9.94 -29.39
N SER A 594 -1.62 10.32 -28.13
CA SER A 594 -2.79 10.50 -27.25
C SER A 594 -2.65 11.76 -26.42
N VAL A 595 -3.79 12.41 -26.13
CA VAL A 595 -3.92 13.48 -25.16
C VAL A 595 -5.24 13.34 -24.44
N GLY A 596 -5.24 13.57 -23.12
CA GLY A 596 -6.47 13.46 -22.34
C GLY A 596 -6.33 13.98 -20.93
N THR A 597 -7.47 14.03 -20.24
CA THR A 597 -7.57 14.40 -18.83
C THR A 597 -7.95 13.20 -17.98
N GLY A 598 -7.53 13.22 -16.73
CA GLY A 598 -7.90 12.23 -15.73
C GLY A 598 -8.19 12.86 -14.39
N PHE A 599 -8.71 12.07 -13.46
CA PHE A 599 -8.91 12.52 -12.09
C PHE A 599 -8.82 11.36 -11.11
N ARG A 600 -8.63 11.72 -9.83
CA ARG A 600 -8.73 10.79 -8.70
C ARG A 600 -9.59 11.40 -7.61
N ALA A 601 -10.60 10.65 -7.17
CA ALA A 601 -11.41 10.99 -6.01
C ALA A 601 -10.60 10.91 -4.71
N PRO A 602 -10.86 11.76 -3.70
CA PRO A 602 -10.26 11.61 -2.37
C PRO A 602 -10.54 10.23 -1.78
N GLY A 603 -9.61 9.68 -1.00
CA GLY A 603 -9.86 8.47 -0.24
C GLY A 603 -10.97 8.68 0.80
N LEU A 604 -11.81 7.65 1.04
CA LEU A 604 -12.91 7.80 2.01
C LEU A 604 -12.41 8.01 3.44
N GLY A 605 -11.24 7.45 3.79
CA GLY A 605 -10.57 7.71 5.05
C GLY A 605 -10.07 9.15 5.19
N ASP A 606 -9.56 9.74 4.11
CA ASP A 606 -9.10 11.14 4.09
C ASP A 606 -10.22 12.14 4.41
N LEU A 607 -11.46 11.78 4.08
CA LEU A 607 -12.64 12.64 4.27
C LEU A 607 -13.30 12.49 5.65
N ALA A 608 -13.12 11.36 6.35
CA ALA A 608 -13.95 11.03 7.51
C ALA A 608 -13.22 10.42 8.71
N ALA A 609 -11.88 10.35 8.71
CA ALA A 609 -11.15 9.80 9.83
C ALA A 609 -11.32 10.66 11.10
N ASN A 610 -11.50 10.00 12.26
CA ASN A 610 -11.44 10.68 13.55
C ASN A 610 -10.05 11.26 13.81
N THR A 611 -9.95 12.24 14.70
CA THR A 611 -8.66 12.81 15.06
C THR A 611 -7.79 11.77 15.80
N THR A 612 -6.61 11.49 15.28
CA THR A 612 -5.64 10.60 15.90
C THR A 612 -4.47 11.38 16.49
N PHE A 613 -3.83 10.79 17.51
CA PHE A 613 -2.64 11.35 18.15
C PHE A 613 -1.38 10.69 17.61
N SER A 614 -0.38 11.51 17.30
CA SER A 614 0.98 11.10 16.94
C SER A 614 2.02 11.91 17.74
N ALA A 615 3.24 11.42 17.78
CA ALA A 615 4.40 12.16 18.31
C ALA A 615 5.43 12.30 17.18
N ASP A 616 5.27 13.35 16.39
CA ASP A 616 6.06 13.54 15.18
C ASP A 616 7.42 14.17 15.47
N SER A 617 8.45 13.65 14.84
CA SER A 617 9.79 14.22 14.88
C SER A 617 9.89 15.38 13.89
N HIS A 618 10.55 16.46 14.29
CA HIS A 618 10.78 17.65 13.48
C HIS A 618 12.06 18.36 13.90
N THR A 619 12.57 19.24 13.04
CA THR A 619 13.65 20.18 13.35
C THR A 619 13.09 21.60 13.37
N ASP A 620 13.02 22.22 14.55
CA ASP A 620 12.41 23.53 14.70
C ASP A 620 13.37 24.67 14.37
N TYR A 621 13.52 24.93 13.08
CA TYR A 621 14.39 26.00 12.58
C TYR A 621 13.98 27.41 13.03
N VAL A 622 12.72 27.64 13.36
CA VAL A 622 12.23 28.93 13.89
C VAL A 622 12.78 29.17 15.29
N LYS A 623 12.66 28.15 16.17
CA LYS A 623 13.21 28.18 17.51
C LYS A 623 14.73 28.28 17.50
N CYS A 624 15.41 27.48 16.69
CA CYS A 624 16.86 27.52 16.58
C CYS A 624 17.37 28.90 16.13
N ALA A 625 16.75 29.51 15.13
CA ALA A 625 17.10 30.84 14.68
C ALA A 625 16.90 31.90 15.76
N ALA A 626 15.80 31.84 16.53
CA ALA A 626 15.53 32.74 17.65
C ALA A 626 16.52 32.58 18.80
N GLN A 627 17.07 31.38 18.97
CA GLN A 627 18.11 31.06 19.97
C GLN A 627 19.55 31.26 19.45
N GLY A 628 19.73 31.66 18.19
CA GLY A 628 21.04 31.85 17.58
C GLY A 628 21.75 30.54 17.20
N ILE A 629 21.03 29.43 17.11
CA ILE A 629 21.56 28.11 16.71
C ILE A 629 21.54 28.01 15.19
N ALA A 630 22.68 27.62 14.58
CA ALA A 630 22.77 27.41 13.15
C ALA A 630 21.94 26.19 12.68
N ARG A 631 21.39 26.23 11.45
CA ARG A 631 20.57 25.13 10.92
C ARG A 631 21.20 23.73 11.01
N PRO A 632 22.49 23.53 10.69
CA PRO A 632 23.11 22.22 10.80
C PRO A 632 23.17 21.65 12.24
N ASP A 633 23.18 22.57 13.23
CA ASP A 633 23.30 22.24 14.64
C ASP A 633 21.93 22.19 15.36
N CYS A 634 20.84 22.45 14.61
CA CYS A 634 19.50 22.49 15.17
C CYS A 634 19.01 21.05 15.48
N PRO A 635 18.68 20.74 16.76
CA PRO A 635 18.32 19.40 17.14
C PRO A 635 16.95 18.98 16.62
N SER A 636 16.79 17.68 16.33
CA SER A 636 15.49 17.11 16.09
C SER A 636 14.74 16.94 17.42
N GLU A 637 13.49 17.35 17.47
CA GLU A 637 12.60 17.27 18.61
C GLU A 637 11.33 16.50 18.25
N GLN A 638 10.52 16.13 19.24
CA GLN A 638 9.21 15.54 19.04
C GLN A 638 8.13 16.48 19.60
N VAL A 639 7.02 16.57 18.86
CA VAL A 639 5.84 17.32 19.27
C VAL A 639 4.58 16.45 19.23
N ASN A 640 3.65 16.72 20.12
CA ASN A 640 2.32 16.12 20.05
C ASN A 640 1.61 16.61 18.80
N THR A 641 1.16 15.67 17.97
CA THR A 641 0.50 15.98 16.72
C THR A 641 -0.87 15.35 16.69
N TYR A 642 -1.85 16.12 16.23
CA TYR A 642 -3.22 15.67 16.01
C TYR A 642 -3.49 15.63 14.52
N ILE A 643 -3.84 14.44 14.02
CA ILE A 643 -4.11 14.19 12.62
C ILE A 643 -5.60 13.98 12.47
N SER A 644 -6.26 14.79 11.66
CA SER A 644 -7.71 14.70 11.38
C SER A 644 -7.98 14.56 9.88
N ALA A 645 -9.17 14.09 9.55
CA ALA A 645 -9.67 14.12 8.19
C ALA A 645 -9.91 15.54 7.68
N ASN A 646 -10.04 15.67 6.37
CA ASN A 646 -10.46 16.91 5.72
C ASN A 646 -11.67 16.64 4.80
N PRO A 647 -12.90 16.94 5.25
CA PRO A 647 -14.11 16.71 4.46
C PRO A 647 -14.24 17.67 3.25
N ASN A 648 -13.34 18.64 3.09
CA ASN A 648 -13.37 19.62 2.02
C ASN A 648 -12.36 19.32 0.90
N LEU A 649 -11.79 18.11 0.86
CA LEU A 649 -10.90 17.71 -0.22
C LEU A 649 -11.64 17.65 -1.55
N GLY A 650 -11.06 18.27 -2.58
CA GLY A 650 -11.44 18.10 -3.97
C GLY A 650 -10.72 16.90 -4.61
N PRO A 651 -11.10 16.53 -5.83
CA PRO A 651 -10.37 15.54 -6.60
C PRO A 651 -8.97 16.05 -7.00
N GLU A 652 -8.08 15.12 -7.29
CA GLU A 652 -6.88 15.41 -8.07
C GLU A 652 -7.29 15.42 -9.55
N GLU A 653 -6.71 16.31 -10.33
CA GLU A 653 -6.95 16.41 -11.78
C GLU A 653 -5.62 16.23 -12.53
N SER A 654 -5.68 15.61 -13.71
CA SER A 654 -4.48 15.37 -14.51
C SER A 654 -4.66 15.64 -15.98
N GLU A 655 -3.54 16.01 -16.63
CA GLU A 655 -3.38 16.02 -18.08
C GLU A 655 -2.27 15.06 -18.48
N SER A 656 -2.54 14.23 -19.47
CA SER A 656 -1.58 13.25 -20.00
C SER A 656 -1.41 13.43 -21.49
N THR A 657 -0.17 13.32 -21.96
CA THR A 657 0.20 13.33 -23.39
C THR A 657 1.17 12.19 -23.65
N ASN A 658 0.92 11.44 -24.73
CA ASN A 658 1.83 10.40 -25.21
C ASN A 658 2.03 10.59 -26.72
N ILE A 659 3.28 10.41 -27.20
CA ILE A 659 3.64 10.45 -28.61
C ILE A 659 4.63 9.34 -28.88
N GLY A 660 4.32 8.44 -29.82
CA GLY A 660 5.16 7.29 -30.09
C GLY A 660 5.25 6.88 -31.55
N ALA A 661 6.16 5.97 -31.80
CA ALA A 661 6.37 5.33 -33.08
C ALA A 661 6.62 3.82 -32.87
N ILE A 662 6.01 3.00 -33.70
CA ILE A 662 6.22 1.54 -33.75
C ILE A 662 6.79 1.22 -35.12
N TYR A 663 7.89 0.46 -35.15
CA TYR A 663 8.45 -0.07 -36.37
C TYR A 663 8.50 -1.59 -36.31
N THR A 664 7.77 -2.24 -37.20
CA THR A 664 7.69 -3.72 -37.34
C THR A 664 8.36 -4.18 -38.62
N MET A 665 9.24 -5.16 -38.52
CA MET A 665 9.94 -5.75 -39.62
C MET A 665 10.00 -7.29 -39.47
N GLY A 666 9.14 -8.01 -40.18
CA GLY A 666 8.99 -9.44 -40.00
C GLY A 666 8.63 -9.80 -38.57
N ASN A 667 9.40 -10.69 -37.94
CA ASN A 667 9.19 -11.15 -36.58
C ASN A 667 9.80 -10.20 -35.51
N HIS A 668 10.11 -8.95 -35.86
CA HIS A 668 10.73 -7.97 -34.97
C HIS A 668 9.89 -6.69 -34.88
N SER A 669 9.74 -6.13 -33.68
CA SER A 669 9.13 -4.83 -33.47
C SER A 669 9.92 -3.98 -32.48
N VAL A 670 9.96 -2.68 -32.75
CA VAL A 670 10.54 -1.67 -31.85
C VAL A 670 9.47 -0.60 -31.61
N ALA A 671 9.20 -0.26 -30.38
CA ALA A 671 8.34 0.86 -30.01
C ALA A 671 9.11 1.87 -29.15
N VAL A 672 8.90 3.14 -29.44
CA VAL A 672 9.44 4.27 -28.66
C VAL A 672 8.31 5.23 -28.40
N ASP A 673 8.01 5.50 -27.14
CA ASP A 673 6.95 6.40 -26.70
C ASP A 673 7.49 7.44 -25.73
N TRP A 674 7.32 8.71 -26.04
CA TRP A 674 7.50 9.80 -25.08
C TRP A 674 6.18 10.07 -24.37
N PHE A 675 6.21 10.21 -23.05
CA PHE A 675 5.04 10.51 -22.25
C PHE A 675 5.28 11.67 -21.31
N SER A 676 4.21 12.37 -20.96
CA SER A 676 4.18 13.39 -19.91
C SER A 676 2.82 13.34 -19.22
N THR A 677 2.83 13.26 -17.89
CA THR A 677 1.64 13.34 -17.05
C THR A 677 1.86 14.40 -16.00
N GLU A 678 0.95 15.36 -15.92
CA GLU A 678 0.92 16.44 -14.94
C GLU A 678 -0.32 16.28 -14.07
N ILE A 679 -0.19 16.42 -12.75
CA ILE A 679 -1.27 16.23 -11.78
C ILE A 679 -1.34 17.46 -10.89
N ASP A 680 -2.51 18.09 -10.85
CA ASP A 680 -2.83 19.23 -10.01
C ASP A 680 -3.62 18.79 -8.76
N GLY A 681 -3.47 19.56 -7.68
CA GLY A 681 -4.25 19.36 -6.46
C GLY A 681 -3.98 18.03 -5.75
N ILE A 682 -2.73 17.55 -5.77
CA ILE A 682 -2.34 16.28 -5.17
C ILE A 682 -2.81 16.20 -3.71
N ILE A 683 -3.54 15.14 -3.39
CA ILE A 683 -3.93 14.86 -2.00
C ILE A 683 -2.72 14.31 -1.25
N THR A 684 -2.23 15.09 -0.31
CA THR A 684 -1.05 14.77 0.50
C THR A 684 -1.28 15.12 1.95
N THR A 685 -0.66 14.37 2.86
CA THR A 685 -0.69 14.68 4.29
C THR A 685 0.49 15.58 4.63
N ILE A 686 0.20 16.79 5.10
CA ILE A 686 1.20 17.75 5.56
C ILE A 686 1.94 17.20 6.77
N THR A 687 3.27 17.30 6.77
CA THR A 687 4.11 16.96 7.93
C THR A 687 4.30 18.15 8.86
N VAL A 688 4.71 17.90 10.10
CA VAL A 688 5.10 18.98 11.04
C VAL A 688 6.26 19.80 10.48
N GLN A 689 7.19 19.14 9.77
CA GLN A 689 8.32 19.84 9.14
C GLN A 689 7.86 20.79 8.04
N ASP A 690 6.89 20.39 7.22
CA ASP A 690 6.32 21.26 6.19
C ASP A 690 5.67 22.52 6.79
N ILE A 691 4.97 22.38 7.94
CA ILE A 691 4.36 23.53 8.65
C ILE A 691 5.44 24.49 9.16
N ILE A 692 6.53 23.95 9.73
CA ILE A 692 7.65 24.76 10.20
C ILE A 692 8.35 25.44 9.02
N ASP A 693 8.64 24.72 7.97
CA ASP A 693 9.32 25.25 6.79
C ASP A 693 8.46 26.31 6.08
N ALA A 694 7.14 26.12 6.01
CA ALA A 694 6.21 27.12 5.52
C ALA A 694 6.29 28.42 6.32
N SER A 695 6.44 28.35 7.65
CA SER A 695 6.58 29.53 8.51
C SER A 695 7.88 30.30 8.26
N VAL A 696 8.90 29.64 7.73
CA VAL A 696 10.19 30.24 7.35
C VAL A 696 10.17 30.78 5.90
N LEU A 697 9.47 30.05 4.99
CA LEU A 697 9.41 30.40 3.56
C LEU A 697 8.52 31.61 3.25
N GLY A 698 7.52 31.92 4.09
CA GLY A 698 6.71 33.11 3.94
C GLY A 698 5.31 33.03 4.51
N ALA A 699 4.80 34.20 4.92
CA ALA A 699 3.51 34.34 5.60
C ALA A 699 2.31 33.87 4.77
N SER A 700 2.37 33.95 3.43
CA SER A 700 1.28 33.53 2.53
C SER A 700 1.08 32.02 2.51
N PHE A 701 2.16 31.24 2.44
CA PHE A 701 2.08 29.77 2.46
C PHE A 701 1.69 29.25 3.84
N SER A 702 2.25 29.79 4.90
CA SER A 702 1.83 29.46 6.27
C SER A 702 0.36 29.78 6.54
N ALA A 703 -0.16 30.91 6.01
CA ALA A 703 -1.58 31.25 6.13
C ALA A 703 -2.48 30.29 5.35
N GLN A 704 -2.02 29.83 4.18
CA GLN A 704 -2.73 28.82 3.37
C GLN A 704 -2.85 27.50 4.14
N LEU A 705 -1.76 26.98 4.70
CA LEU A 705 -1.78 25.75 5.51
C LEU A 705 -2.69 25.90 6.72
N THR A 706 -2.62 27.03 7.41
CA THR A 706 -3.48 27.31 8.58
C THR A 706 -4.96 27.37 8.19
N SER A 707 -5.29 27.94 7.03
CA SER A 707 -6.68 27.99 6.54
C SER A 707 -7.24 26.61 6.19
N GLN A 708 -6.36 25.65 5.93
CA GLN A 708 -6.69 24.25 5.65
C GLN A 708 -6.61 23.36 6.91
N GLY A 709 -6.36 23.95 8.10
CA GLY A 709 -6.33 23.23 9.38
C GLY A 709 -4.96 22.66 9.77
N ALA A 710 -3.89 22.96 9.02
CA ALA A 710 -2.52 22.52 9.32
C ALA A 710 -1.72 23.65 9.96
N PHE A 711 -1.43 23.54 11.26
CA PHE A 711 -0.67 24.54 12.02
C PHE A 711 -0.06 23.94 13.28
N CYS A 712 0.95 24.65 13.84
CA CYS A 712 1.55 24.31 15.11
C CYS A 712 1.39 25.46 16.13
N GLU A 713 1.16 25.13 17.38
CA GLU A 713 1.07 26.06 18.50
C GLU A 713 2.38 26.07 19.29
N ARG A 714 2.86 27.28 19.63
CA ARG A 714 4.05 27.48 20.47
C ARG A 714 3.66 27.93 21.88
N LEU A 715 4.47 27.52 22.84
CA LEU A 715 4.31 27.99 24.22
C LEU A 715 4.36 29.53 24.27
N ASN A 716 3.29 30.15 24.76
CA ASN A 716 3.11 31.61 24.85
C ASN A 716 3.26 32.34 23.48
N GLY A 717 3.21 31.64 22.32
CA GLY A 717 3.35 32.24 21.01
C GLY A 717 4.75 32.80 20.69
N GLN A 718 5.77 32.46 21.46
CA GLN A 718 7.13 33.01 21.28
C GLN A 718 7.98 32.14 20.38
N ALA A 719 8.74 32.76 19.48
CA ALA A 719 9.54 32.07 18.48
C ALA A 719 10.63 31.16 19.06
N ASP A 720 11.20 31.54 20.23
CA ASP A 720 12.22 30.80 20.97
C ASP A 720 11.68 29.66 21.85
N ALA A 721 10.35 29.57 21.98
CA ALA A 721 9.69 28.57 22.80
C ALA A 721 9.43 27.26 22.01
N ASN A 722 9.33 26.15 22.74
CA ASN A 722 9.00 24.83 22.17
C ASN A 722 7.60 24.81 21.55
N LEU A 723 7.41 24.00 20.54
CA LEU A 723 6.08 23.64 20.07
C LEU A 723 5.36 22.85 21.16
N GLN A 724 4.09 23.18 21.40
CA GLN A 724 3.23 22.48 22.36
C GLN A 724 2.49 21.34 21.66
N GLN A 725 1.91 21.65 20.54
CA GLN A 725 1.14 20.70 19.72
C GLN A 725 1.06 21.19 18.27
N CYS A 726 0.85 20.24 17.37
CA CYS A 726 0.61 20.51 15.95
C CYS A 726 -0.70 19.83 15.52
N PHE A 727 -1.36 20.45 14.57
CA PHE A 727 -2.53 19.92 13.88
C PHE A 727 -2.21 19.75 12.42
N ARG A 728 -2.55 18.61 11.84
CA ARG A 728 -2.37 18.35 10.42
C ARG A 728 -3.50 17.49 9.87
N ASN A 729 -3.73 17.61 8.58
CA ASN A 729 -4.75 16.89 7.85
C ASN A 729 -4.29 16.71 6.39
N PRO A 730 -4.91 15.83 5.61
CA PRO A 730 -4.71 15.80 4.18
C PRO A 730 -5.20 17.11 3.53
N ILE A 731 -4.48 17.59 2.54
CA ILE A 731 -4.84 18.77 1.75
C ILE A 731 -4.67 18.49 0.26
N ASN A 732 -5.38 19.27 -0.58
CA ASN A 732 -5.02 19.36 -1.98
C ASN A 732 -3.76 20.25 -2.09
N GLY A 733 -2.63 19.61 -2.36
CA GLY A 733 -1.32 20.26 -2.49
C GLY A 733 -1.10 20.87 -3.86
N ASN A 734 0.17 21.10 -4.17
CA ASN A 734 0.59 21.64 -5.45
C ASN A 734 0.61 20.58 -6.55
N GLN A 735 1.11 20.96 -7.71
CA GLN A 735 1.30 20.14 -8.90
C GLN A 735 2.49 19.18 -8.75
N THR A 736 2.38 18.00 -9.38
CA THR A 736 3.51 17.11 -9.68
C THR A 736 3.45 16.68 -11.14
N SER A 737 4.61 16.34 -11.71
CA SER A 737 4.67 15.82 -13.07
C SER A 737 5.69 14.71 -13.22
N THR A 738 5.43 13.81 -14.16
CA THR A 738 6.39 12.80 -14.60
C THR A 738 6.47 12.82 -16.11
N THR A 739 7.69 12.74 -16.64
CA THR A 739 7.96 12.73 -18.08
C THR A 739 9.07 11.72 -18.35
N GLY A 740 8.96 10.96 -19.41
CA GLY A 740 9.94 9.93 -19.74
C GLY A 740 9.78 9.36 -21.14
N ILE A 741 10.58 8.35 -21.43
CA ILE A 741 10.56 7.60 -22.69
C ILE A 741 10.46 6.11 -22.36
N ASP A 742 9.46 5.46 -22.93
CA ASP A 742 9.33 4.00 -22.94
C ASP A 742 9.98 3.46 -24.21
N LEU A 743 10.85 2.47 -24.07
CA LEU A 743 11.47 1.76 -25.19
C LEU A 743 11.15 0.27 -25.04
N LYS A 744 10.59 -0.33 -26.10
CA LYS A 744 10.31 -1.76 -26.18
C LYS A 744 10.91 -2.35 -27.46
N TYR A 745 11.40 -3.57 -27.35
CA TYR A 745 11.79 -4.41 -28.45
C TYR A 745 11.24 -5.82 -28.22
N ASN A 746 10.58 -6.37 -29.24
CA ASN A 746 10.18 -7.77 -29.28
C ASN A 746 10.73 -8.38 -30.54
N GLY A 747 11.33 -9.56 -30.46
CA GLY A 747 11.90 -10.23 -31.62
C GLY A 747 11.93 -11.74 -31.46
N LEU A 748 11.38 -12.45 -32.46
CA LEU A 748 11.47 -13.90 -32.55
C LEU A 748 12.59 -14.29 -33.54
N TYR A 749 13.60 -14.96 -33.01
CA TYR A 749 14.74 -15.48 -33.79
C TYR A 749 14.58 -16.97 -33.99
N GLU A 750 14.15 -17.38 -35.14
CA GLU A 750 14.09 -18.78 -35.55
C GLU A 750 15.50 -19.27 -35.94
N THR A 751 16.01 -20.31 -35.28
CA THR A 751 17.35 -20.86 -35.52
C THR A 751 17.31 -22.39 -35.65
N GLU A 752 18.36 -22.97 -36.20
CA GLU A 752 18.50 -24.43 -36.29
C GLU A 752 18.52 -25.17 -34.95
N VAL A 753 18.79 -24.46 -33.86
CA VAL A 753 18.86 -25.02 -32.49
C VAL A 753 17.62 -24.72 -31.64
N GLY A 754 16.67 -23.94 -32.17
CA GLY A 754 15.42 -23.57 -31.53
C GLY A 754 15.06 -22.11 -31.76
N ASP A 755 13.88 -21.74 -31.33
CA ASP A 755 13.34 -20.39 -31.46
C ASP A 755 13.65 -19.62 -30.19
N PHE A 756 14.12 -18.38 -30.36
CA PHE A 756 14.46 -17.46 -29.26
C PHE A 756 13.51 -16.26 -29.31
N ASP A 757 12.68 -16.16 -28.31
CA ASP A 757 11.84 -14.97 -28.07
C ASP A 757 12.62 -13.99 -27.17
N VAL A 758 12.96 -12.84 -27.75
CA VAL A 758 13.74 -11.79 -27.08
C VAL A 758 12.86 -10.58 -26.86
N ASN A 759 12.53 -10.34 -25.59
CA ASN A 759 11.74 -9.19 -25.16
C ASN A 759 12.60 -8.26 -24.31
N PHE A 760 12.66 -6.99 -24.68
CA PHE A 760 13.36 -5.94 -23.93
C PHE A 760 12.41 -4.78 -23.69
N SER A 761 12.35 -4.30 -22.45
CA SER A 761 11.58 -3.11 -22.08
C SER A 761 12.37 -2.27 -21.09
N THR A 762 12.37 -0.97 -21.26
CA THR A 762 12.95 -0.01 -20.30
C THR A 762 12.20 1.30 -20.31
N VAL A 763 12.24 2.02 -19.18
CA VAL A 763 11.70 3.37 -19.01
C VAL A 763 12.85 4.30 -18.60
N ILE A 764 12.98 5.43 -19.25
CA ILE A 764 14.05 6.42 -19.04
C ILE A 764 13.44 7.76 -18.63
#